data_9ad1f52b98b851c6015da2dc85c9fd56
#
_entry.id   9ad1f52b98b851c6015da2dc85c9fd56
#
_cell.length_a   1.000
_cell.length_b   1.000
_cell.length_c   1.000
_cell.angle_alpha   90.00
_cell.angle_beta   90.00
_cell.angle_gamma   90.00
#
_symmetry.space_group_name_H-M   'P 1'
#
loop_
_entity.id
_entity.type
_entity.pdbx_description
1 polymer ?
#
loop_
_entity_poly.entity_id
_entity_poly.type
_entity_poly.pdbx_seq_one_letter_code
_entity_poly.pdbx_strand_id
1 'polypeptide(L)'
;MEVKKKKLNTDELCINTLRMMAVDMVQKANSGHPGMPMGAAPMAYVLWTQFLRFNPKNPAWPDRDRFILSAGHGSALLYALLHLTGYDMPMAELKNFRQWGSHTPGHPEYDPKRGVECTTGPLGQGFGDGLGMAIAEKFLSANFNRPGHEIVNHYTYAIASDGDLMEGISSEAGSLAGHFKLGKLICLYDNNHVSLAGATELTFTEDAAKRFEAYGWHVQKVEDGNGLEAISGAIKAAREELERPSLIIVRTHIGYGSPNKQDTFQAHGSPLGEEEVRLTKQNLGWPAEPAFHIPGEALGKFRESIPRGQKLEEEWGRKMLAYSGEYPHLKSKWDQMWAGKFTTGWKEKLPVFNASDKPVATRKAGGMAMNAIYDYVPQLIGGSADLNPSTDTALQGRGTFEPPDTGTEKIQGSVGKWDFNGPNIAYGVREHAMAAATSGLALHGGLLPFASTFLIFSDYMRPSIRLACLMRLHLIYVFTHDSVALGEDGPTHQPIEHLQSLRAMPNMTVIRPADANETSEAWAAALEQKNGPVSIILTRQNLPIIDRQKYAPASGLHKGAYVLAGPPSEKQKPEIILIAAGSEIHPVLKAYETLAGEGVKARVVSMPCQELFDRQPESYRNDVLPPDVSGRIAVEAAWPGGWHKYVGMRDHGPLDYSHGLVIGIDHFGASAPGETNMREFGFTAENIAGKARALLGRKIRV
;
A
#
# COMPACT_ATOMS: atom_id res chain seq x y z
N MET A 1 42.95 -22.52 34.14
CA MET A 1 43.49 -21.65 33.04
C MET A 1 42.60 -20.43 32.95
N GLU A 2 43.08 -19.27 33.38
CA GLU A 2 42.41 -18.02 33.09
C GLU A 2 42.40 -17.79 31.57
N VAL A 3 41.25 -17.91 30.94
CA VAL A 3 41.07 -17.50 29.56
C VAL A 3 41.34 -16.00 29.51
N LYS A 4 42.47 -15.56 28.95
CA LYS A 4 42.75 -14.16 28.70
C LYS A 4 41.57 -13.62 27.91
N LYS A 5 40.75 -12.76 28.51
CA LYS A 5 39.65 -12.09 27.83
C LYS A 5 40.25 -11.34 26.63
N LYS A 6 39.90 -11.75 25.43
CA LYS A 6 40.22 -11.00 24.20
C LYS A 6 39.64 -9.60 24.35
N LYS A 7 40.46 -8.56 24.27
CA LYS A 7 39.99 -7.19 24.26
C LYS A 7 39.32 -6.95 22.90
N LEU A 8 38.03 -6.73 22.90
CA LEU A 8 37.27 -6.41 21.68
C LEU A 8 37.70 -5.01 21.17
N ASN A 9 37.80 -4.85 19.87
CA ASN A 9 37.96 -3.53 19.25
C ASN A 9 36.62 -2.81 19.17
N THR A 10 36.60 -1.53 18.78
CA THR A 10 35.40 -0.68 18.71
C THR A 10 34.31 -1.28 17.81
N ASP A 11 34.70 -1.83 16.65
CA ASP A 11 33.74 -2.44 15.71
C ASP A 11 33.11 -3.71 16.29
N GLU A 12 33.93 -4.58 16.88
CA GLU A 12 33.46 -5.78 17.58
C GLU A 12 32.53 -5.41 18.75
N LEU A 13 32.84 -4.34 19.50
CA LEU A 13 31.95 -3.84 20.56
C LEU A 13 30.61 -3.36 20.01
N CYS A 14 30.60 -2.60 18.93
CA CYS A 14 29.40 -2.09 18.28
C CYS A 14 28.52 -3.23 17.76
N ILE A 15 29.10 -4.19 17.04
CA ILE A 15 28.40 -5.33 16.47
C ILE A 15 27.81 -6.21 17.58
N ASN A 16 28.60 -6.51 18.63
CA ASN A 16 28.12 -7.30 19.75
C ASN A 16 27.07 -6.54 20.58
N THR A 17 27.11 -5.19 20.61
CA THR A 17 26.03 -4.39 21.19
C THR A 17 24.72 -4.62 20.44
N LEU A 18 24.72 -4.58 19.09
CA LEU A 18 23.53 -4.88 18.27
C LEU A 18 23.00 -6.30 18.54
N ARG A 19 23.89 -7.30 18.51
CA ARG A 19 23.56 -8.70 18.77
C ARG A 19 22.90 -8.87 20.12
N MET A 20 23.53 -8.35 21.18
CA MET A 20 23.06 -8.57 22.54
C MET A 20 21.82 -7.75 22.86
N MET A 21 21.67 -6.55 22.33
CA MET A 21 20.43 -5.79 22.44
C MET A 21 19.25 -6.56 21.84
N ALA A 22 19.42 -7.16 20.67
CA ALA A 22 18.38 -7.97 20.03
C ALA A 22 18.06 -9.23 20.84
N VAL A 23 19.08 -9.92 21.32
CA VAL A 23 18.94 -11.13 22.19
C VAL A 23 18.21 -10.77 23.48
N ASP A 24 18.63 -9.70 24.17
CA ASP A 24 18.03 -9.29 25.46
C ASP A 24 16.57 -8.83 25.29
N MET A 25 16.20 -8.15 24.17
CA MET A 25 14.82 -7.82 23.84
C MET A 25 13.96 -9.07 23.68
N VAL A 26 14.42 -10.02 22.86
CA VAL A 26 13.69 -11.26 22.56
C VAL A 26 13.58 -12.14 23.81
N GLN A 27 14.66 -12.28 24.58
CA GLN A 27 14.68 -13.09 25.80
C GLN A 27 13.76 -12.51 26.88
N LYS A 28 13.79 -11.17 27.08
CA LYS A 28 12.90 -10.51 28.02
C LYS A 28 11.43 -10.63 27.64
N ALA A 29 11.11 -10.50 26.35
CA ALA A 29 9.73 -10.65 25.85
C ALA A 29 9.27 -12.11 25.85
N ASN A 30 10.17 -13.05 26.03
CA ASN A 30 9.96 -14.49 25.79
C ASN A 30 9.31 -14.79 24.44
N SER A 31 9.59 -13.97 23.44
CA SER A 31 9.01 -14.04 22.09
C SER A 31 9.82 -13.22 21.11
N GLY A 32 10.09 -13.75 19.93
CA GLY A 32 10.77 -13.02 18.85
C GLY A 32 11.80 -13.86 18.11
N HIS A 33 12.57 -13.19 17.24
CA HIS A 33 13.49 -13.79 16.31
C HIS A 33 14.91 -13.24 16.57
N PRO A 34 15.75 -13.93 17.37
CA PRO A 34 17.08 -13.44 17.70
C PRO A 34 18.13 -13.76 16.62
N GLY A 35 17.92 -14.83 15.85
CA GLY A 35 18.98 -15.42 15.03
C GLY A 35 19.41 -14.56 13.86
N MET A 36 18.46 -14.03 13.06
CA MET A 36 18.76 -13.10 11.96
C MET A 36 19.45 -11.83 12.47
N PRO A 37 18.97 -11.12 13.51
CA PRO A 37 19.69 -10.00 14.11
C PRO A 37 21.14 -10.31 14.48
N MET A 38 21.41 -11.50 15.01
CA MET A 38 22.77 -11.92 15.39
C MET A 38 23.68 -12.11 14.17
N GLY A 39 23.18 -12.70 13.10
CA GLY A 39 23.92 -12.92 11.87
C GLY A 39 24.13 -11.64 11.05
N ALA A 40 23.07 -10.85 10.88
CA ALA A 40 23.07 -9.64 10.04
C ALA A 40 23.66 -8.39 10.73
N ALA A 41 23.97 -8.43 12.03
CA ALA A 41 24.52 -7.28 12.77
C ALA A 41 25.71 -6.62 12.09
N PRO A 42 26.73 -7.34 11.52
CA PRO A 42 27.87 -6.70 10.88
C PRO A 42 27.48 -5.90 9.63
N MET A 43 26.62 -6.44 8.74
CA MET A 43 26.21 -5.73 7.54
C MET A 43 25.38 -4.49 7.87
N ALA A 44 24.50 -4.60 8.87
CA ALA A 44 23.72 -3.48 9.35
C ALA A 44 24.61 -2.41 10.00
N TYR A 45 25.60 -2.80 10.80
CA TYR A 45 26.61 -1.89 11.39
C TYR A 45 27.35 -1.10 10.30
N VAL A 46 27.92 -1.80 9.31
CA VAL A 46 28.65 -1.14 8.21
C VAL A 46 27.74 -0.17 7.45
N LEU A 47 26.54 -0.62 7.07
CA LEU A 47 25.59 0.24 6.34
C LEU A 47 25.26 1.52 7.14
N TRP A 48 24.84 1.39 8.39
CA TRP A 48 24.34 2.51 9.20
C TRP A 48 25.45 3.47 9.66
N THR A 49 26.64 2.98 9.89
CA THR A 49 27.75 3.83 10.38
C THR A 49 28.58 4.47 9.29
N GLN A 50 28.66 3.83 8.10
CA GLN A 50 29.57 4.29 7.04
C GLN A 50 28.85 4.91 5.83
N PHE A 51 27.68 4.38 5.44
CA PHE A 51 27.04 4.72 4.17
C PHE A 51 25.71 5.44 4.31
N LEU A 52 24.80 4.99 5.15
CA LEU A 52 23.44 5.51 5.25
C LEU A 52 23.44 6.99 5.64
N ARG A 53 22.78 7.81 4.81
CA ARG A 53 22.63 9.27 5.00
C ARG A 53 21.28 9.53 5.66
N PHE A 54 21.27 9.91 6.92
CA PHE A 54 20.07 10.22 7.69
C PHE A 54 20.34 11.23 8.78
N ASN A 55 19.32 11.93 9.24
CA ASN A 55 19.37 12.76 10.45
C ASN A 55 18.39 12.21 11.48
N PRO A 56 18.84 11.58 12.58
CA PRO A 56 17.94 11.03 13.58
C PRO A 56 17.13 12.10 14.34
N LYS A 57 17.52 13.38 14.23
CA LYS A 57 16.81 14.52 14.80
C LYS A 57 15.74 15.09 13.87
N ASN A 58 15.83 14.79 12.57
CA ASN A 58 14.80 15.08 11.59
C ASN A 58 14.56 13.87 10.66
N PRO A 59 13.83 12.86 11.12
CA PRO A 59 13.49 11.68 10.28
C PRO A 59 12.69 12.02 9.01
N ALA A 60 12.14 13.23 8.93
CA ALA A 60 11.37 13.70 7.78
C ALA A 60 12.21 14.40 6.71
N TRP A 61 13.53 14.49 6.86
CA TRP A 61 14.41 15.09 5.86
C TRP A 61 14.17 14.48 4.47
N PRO A 62 13.79 15.27 3.45
CA PRO A 62 13.38 14.74 2.14
C PRO A 62 14.44 13.92 1.40
N ASP A 63 15.71 14.38 1.42
CA ASP A 63 16.82 13.73 0.70
C ASP A 63 17.65 12.77 1.57
N ARG A 64 17.05 12.23 2.65
CA ARG A 64 17.64 11.12 3.41
C ARG A 64 17.60 9.83 2.60
N ASP A 65 18.58 8.97 2.80
CA ASP A 65 18.47 7.58 2.32
C ASP A 65 17.30 6.87 3.01
N ARG A 66 16.71 5.90 2.34
CA ARG A 66 15.62 5.05 2.88
C ARG A 66 16.21 3.72 3.30
N PHE A 67 15.82 3.24 4.48
CA PHE A 67 16.21 1.92 4.96
C PHE A 67 14.99 1.06 5.24
N ILE A 68 14.96 -0.13 4.64
CA ILE A 68 13.88 -1.09 4.76
C ILE A 68 14.44 -2.41 5.31
N LEU A 69 13.93 -2.84 6.44
CA LEU A 69 14.14 -4.19 6.91
C LEU A 69 13.03 -5.09 6.33
N SER A 70 13.23 -5.60 5.11
CA SER A 70 12.27 -6.50 4.44
C SER A 70 12.10 -7.79 5.24
N ALA A 71 13.20 -8.34 5.75
CA ALA A 71 13.20 -9.41 6.73
C ALA A 71 12.65 -8.94 8.09
N GLY A 72 11.37 -8.58 8.12
CA GLY A 72 10.73 -7.90 9.26
C GLY A 72 10.77 -8.67 10.58
N HIS A 73 10.97 -9.98 10.54
CA HIS A 73 11.20 -10.80 11.73
C HIS A 73 12.47 -10.37 12.50
N GLY A 74 13.46 -9.75 11.82
CA GLY A 74 14.63 -9.15 12.44
C GLY A 74 14.40 -7.80 13.13
N SER A 75 13.17 -7.42 13.45
CA SER A 75 12.77 -6.13 14.01
C SER A 75 13.61 -5.64 15.20
N ALA A 76 14.06 -6.56 16.06
CA ALA A 76 14.92 -6.23 17.20
C ALA A 76 16.26 -5.59 16.77
N LEU A 77 16.82 -5.96 15.60
CA LEU A 77 18.00 -5.30 15.02
C LEU A 77 17.69 -3.85 14.66
N LEU A 78 16.56 -3.60 13.98
CA LEU A 78 16.14 -2.26 13.59
C LEU A 78 15.95 -1.35 14.82
N TYR A 79 15.25 -1.84 15.85
CA TYR A 79 15.02 -1.03 17.06
C TYR A 79 16.30 -0.74 17.82
N ALA A 80 17.24 -1.69 17.87
CA ALA A 80 18.56 -1.46 18.43
C ALA A 80 19.33 -0.37 17.66
N LEU A 81 19.31 -0.41 16.32
CA LEU A 81 19.93 0.61 15.46
C LEU A 81 19.30 1.99 15.70
N LEU A 82 17.97 2.10 15.70
CA LEU A 82 17.26 3.36 15.93
C LEU A 82 17.60 3.95 17.29
N HIS A 83 17.62 3.12 18.35
CA HIS A 83 18.03 3.56 19.68
C HIS A 83 19.48 4.06 19.70
N LEU A 84 20.41 3.26 19.22
CA LEU A 84 21.85 3.55 19.30
C LEU A 84 22.21 4.78 18.46
N THR A 85 21.64 4.96 17.28
CA THR A 85 21.95 6.07 16.37
C THR A 85 21.24 7.39 16.72
N GLY A 86 20.29 7.38 17.66
CA GLY A 86 19.76 8.62 18.23
C GLY A 86 18.42 9.09 17.78
N TYR A 87 17.64 8.19 17.14
CA TYR A 87 16.21 8.41 16.92
C TYR A 87 15.45 8.46 18.26
N ASP A 88 14.20 8.88 18.21
CA ASP A 88 13.30 8.88 19.38
C ASP A 88 12.80 7.45 19.69
N MET A 89 13.76 6.59 20.04
CA MET A 89 13.54 5.19 20.44
C MET A 89 14.24 4.94 21.77
N PRO A 90 13.61 5.30 22.90
CA PRO A 90 14.25 5.20 24.22
C PRO A 90 14.40 3.74 24.66
N MET A 91 15.34 3.48 25.57
CA MET A 91 15.62 2.15 26.16
C MET A 91 14.38 1.51 26.77
N ALA A 92 13.45 2.30 27.30
CA ALA A 92 12.20 1.80 27.86
C ALA A 92 11.36 1.06 26.81
N GLU A 93 11.33 1.56 25.55
CA GLU A 93 10.62 0.90 24.44
C GLU A 93 11.29 -0.44 24.06
N LEU A 94 12.64 -0.48 24.00
CA LEU A 94 13.35 -1.72 23.74
C LEU A 94 13.06 -2.78 24.83
N LYS A 95 13.00 -2.36 26.08
CA LYS A 95 12.64 -3.23 27.20
C LYS A 95 11.18 -3.66 27.20
N ASN A 96 10.32 -2.97 26.47
CA ASN A 96 8.91 -3.26 26.26
C ASN A 96 8.64 -3.91 24.88
N PHE A 97 9.65 -4.52 24.26
CA PHE A 97 9.51 -5.21 22.99
C PHE A 97 8.33 -6.18 22.99
N ARG A 98 7.47 -6.11 21.97
CA ARG A 98 6.26 -6.93 21.81
C ARG A 98 5.21 -6.77 22.92
N GLN A 99 5.23 -5.68 23.69
CA GLN A 99 4.21 -5.42 24.70
C GLN A 99 3.12 -4.49 24.16
N TRP A 100 1.92 -4.57 24.74
CA TRP A 100 0.79 -3.73 24.35
C TRP A 100 1.13 -2.24 24.45
N GLY A 101 0.90 -1.49 23.36
CA GLY A 101 1.14 -0.05 23.30
C GLY A 101 2.61 0.37 23.16
N SER A 102 3.56 -0.59 23.06
CA SER A 102 4.96 -0.30 22.77
C SER A 102 5.19 0.13 21.31
N HIS A 103 6.17 1.00 21.13
CA HIS A 103 6.67 1.40 19.80
C HIS A 103 7.69 0.40 19.19
N THR A 104 7.83 -0.77 19.80
CA THR A 104 8.67 -1.87 19.34
C THR A 104 7.85 -3.14 19.13
N PRO A 105 6.89 -3.14 18.18
CA PRO A 105 6.07 -4.32 17.88
C PRO A 105 6.92 -5.47 17.34
N GLY A 106 6.31 -6.66 17.23
CA GLY A 106 7.02 -7.89 16.85
C GLY A 106 7.64 -7.89 15.47
N HIS A 107 7.06 -7.12 14.56
CA HIS A 107 7.59 -6.80 13.23
C HIS A 107 7.49 -5.29 13.05
N PRO A 108 8.33 -4.64 12.22
CA PRO A 108 8.28 -3.20 12.03
C PRO A 108 6.89 -2.72 11.61
N GLU A 109 6.36 -1.73 12.31
CA GLU A 109 5.17 -0.99 11.91
C GLU A 109 5.57 0.45 11.57
N TYR A 110 5.00 0.99 10.50
CA TYR A 110 5.31 2.32 9.97
C TYR A 110 5.19 3.40 11.06
N ASP A 111 6.33 3.96 11.44
CA ASP A 111 6.44 5.08 12.37
C ASP A 111 7.55 6.05 11.89
N PRO A 112 7.24 6.92 10.92
CA PRO A 112 8.24 7.79 10.32
C PRO A 112 8.86 8.77 11.30
N LYS A 113 8.16 9.09 12.41
CA LYS A 113 8.72 9.96 13.46
C LYS A 113 9.86 9.29 14.22
N ARG A 114 9.86 7.96 14.28
CA ARG A 114 10.90 7.15 14.93
C ARG A 114 11.86 6.49 13.96
N GLY A 115 11.71 6.77 12.65
CA GLY A 115 12.61 6.24 11.62
C GLY A 115 12.25 4.86 11.10
N VAL A 116 11.04 4.35 11.38
CA VAL A 116 10.53 3.11 10.77
C VAL A 116 9.83 3.46 9.45
N GLU A 117 10.47 3.18 8.34
CA GLU A 117 10.07 3.65 6.99
C GLU A 117 8.86 2.91 6.41
N CYS A 118 8.63 1.66 6.79
CA CYS A 118 7.48 0.87 6.33
C CYS A 118 7.12 -0.25 7.30
N THR A 119 5.91 -0.78 7.16
CA THR A 119 5.47 -1.99 7.86
C THR A 119 5.93 -3.22 7.08
N THR A 120 6.69 -4.09 7.73
CA THR A 120 7.14 -5.37 7.19
C THR A 120 6.74 -6.53 8.11
N GLY A 121 7.07 -7.76 7.72
CA GLY A 121 6.67 -8.97 8.44
C GLY A 121 6.13 -10.02 7.48
N PRO A 122 5.11 -9.71 6.64
CA PRO A 122 4.86 -10.53 5.45
C PRO A 122 6.07 -10.39 4.51
N LEU A 123 6.73 -11.55 4.24
CA LEU A 123 7.98 -11.59 3.50
C LEU A 123 7.83 -11.07 2.05
N GLY A 124 8.85 -10.46 1.51
CA GLY A 124 8.90 -9.86 0.18
C GLY A 124 8.21 -8.50 0.05
N GLN A 125 7.32 -8.12 0.99
CA GLN A 125 6.60 -6.84 0.90
C GLN A 125 7.54 -5.64 1.00
N GLY A 126 8.47 -5.65 1.95
CA GLY A 126 9.47 -4.59 2.09
C GLY A 126 10.37 -4.46 0.87
N PHE A 127 10.71 -5.57 0.21
CA PHE A 127 11.45 -5.55 -1.06
C PHE A 127 10.65 -4.84 -2.15
N GLY A 128 9.33 -5.11 -2.24
CA GLY A 128 8.39 -4.43 -3.14
C GLY A 128 8.21 -2.94 -2.82
N ASP A 129 8.13 -2.57 -1.53
CA ASP A 129 8.09 -1.16 -1.10
C ASP A 129 9.38 -0.43 -1.51
N GLY A 130 10.53 -1.12 -1.42
CA GLY A 130 11.83 -0.60 -1.86
C GLY A 130 11.88 -0.26 -3.34
N LEU A 131 11.24 -1.06 -4.19
CA LEU A 131 11.06 -0.76 -5.61
C LEU A 131 10.34 0.59 -5.77
N GLY A 132 9.22 0.80 -5.06
CA GLY A 132 8.44 2.03 -5.14
C GLY A 132 9.21 3.27 -4.66
N MET A 133 9.99 3.14 -3.57
CA MET A 133 10.85 4.23 -3.07
C MET A 133 11.96 4.59 -4.08
N ALA A 134 12.54 3.60 -4.76
CA ALA A 134 13.56 3.85 -5.77
C ALA A 134 12.96 4.47 -7.05
N ILE A 135 11.75 4.09 -7.46
CA ILE A 135 11.00 4.77 -8.53
C ILE A 135 10.75 6.23 -8.15
N ALA A 136 10.34 6.50 -6.90
CA ALA A 136 10.07 7.85 -6.42
C ALA A 136 11.33 8.74 -6.50
N GLU A 137 12.47 8.25 -6.05
CA GLU A 137 13.75 8.96 -6.17
C GLU A 137 14.07 9.29 -7.63
N LYS A 138 14.00 8.29 -8.52
CA LYS A 138 14.32 8.45 -9.94
C LYS A 138 13.37 9.43 -10.63
N PHE A 139 12.06 9.36 -10.34
CA PHE A 139 11.06 10.29 -10.86
C PHE A 139 11.26 11.71 -10.35
N LEU A 140 11.47 11.90 -9.05
CA LEU A 140 11.67 13.22 -8.46
C LEU A 140 12.99 13.84 -8.91
N SER A 141 14.06 13.05 -9.01
CA SER A 141 15.34 13.53 -9.53
C SER A 141 15.24 14.02 -10.97
N ALA A 142 14.55 13.27 -11.84
CA ALA A 142 14.31 13.66 -13.23
C ALA A 142 13.46 14.95 -13.35
N ASN A 143 12.48 15.13 -12.46
CA ASN A 143 11.60 16.30 -12.47
C ASN A 143 12.27 17.55 -11.88
N PHE A 144 13.09 17.42 -10.82
CA PHE A 144 13.53 18.55 -10.02
C PHE A 144 15.03 18.86 -10.10
N ASN A 145 15.91 17.87 -10.33
CA ASN A 145 17.34 18.17 -10.42
C ASN A 145 17.65 19.03 -11.65
N ARG A 146 18.58 19.95 -11.49
CA ARG A 146 19.09 20.83 -12.54
C ARG A 146 20.63 20.85 -12.47
N PRO A 147 21.33 21.18 -13.57
CA PRO A 147 22.80 21.28 -13.56
C PRO A 147 23.30 22.13 -12.40
N GLY A 148 24.17 21.56 -11.57
CA GLY A 148 24.69 22.20 -10.35
C GLY A 148 23.76 22.18 -9.14
N HIS A 149 22.52 21.68 -9.28
CA HIS A 149 21.51 21.64 -8.22
C HIS A 149 20.87 20.24 -8.12
N GLU A 150 21.61 19.29 -7.58
CA GLU A 150 21.10 17.96 -7.26
C GLU A 150 20.44 17.99 -5.88
N ILE A 151 19.12 18.21 -5.84
CA ILE A 151 18.32 18.29 -4.61
C ILE A 151 17.66 16.96 -4.23
N VAL A 152 17.65 16.00 -5.17
CA VAL A 152 17.18 14.61 -4.96
C VAL A 152 18.32 13.68 -5.35
N ASN A 153 18.99 13.10 -4.35
CA ASN A 153 20.13 12.21 -4.59
C ASN A 153 20.35 11.27 -3.41
N HIS A 154 19.39 10.39 -3.17
CA HIS A 154 19.43 9.41 -2.07
C HIS A 154 19.27 7.99 -2.58
N TYR A 155 19.68 7.05 -1.76
CA TYR A 155 19.59 5.61 -2.02
C TYR A 155 18.44 4.99 -1.24
N THR A 156 17.93 3.89 -1.76
CA THR A 156 17.04 2.99 -1.03
C THR A 156 17.81 1.71 -0.73
N TYR A 157 17.98 1.41 0.56
CA TYR A 157 18.63 0.19 1.04
C TYR A 157 17.60 -0.75 1.65
N ALA A 158 17.71 -2.02 1.31
CA ALA A 158 16.92 -3.08 1.92
C ALA A 158 17.82 -4.16 2.52
N ILE A 159 17.39 -4.77 3.64
CA ILE A 159 17.93 -6.07 4.09
C ILE A 159 16.81 -7.08 3.89
N ALA A 160 17.08 -8.08 3.03
CA ALA A 160 16.17 -9.18 2.72
C ALA A 160 16.77 -10.51 3.22
N SER A 161 15.95 -11.54 3.37
CA SER A 161 16.33 -12.87 3.79
C SER A 161 16.01 -13.92 2.72
N ASP A 162 16.41 -15.18 2.94
CA ASP A 162 16.06 -16.31 2.06
C ASP A 162 14.55 -16.36 1.78
N GLY A 163 13.71 -16.21 2.82
CA GLY A 163 12.26 -16.21 2.69
C GLY A 163 11.70 -15.05 1.88
N ASP A 164 12.30 -13.85 1.97
CA ASP A 164 11.90 -12.73 1.11
C ASP A 164 12.11 -13.08 -0.38
N LEU A 165 13.23 -13.73 -0.72
CA LEU A 165 13.54 -14.06 -2.10
C LEU A 165 12.78 -15.27 -2.63
N MET A 166 12.21 -16.11 -1.76
CA MET A 166 11.28 -17.19 -2.15
C MET A 166 9.92 -16.65 -2.59
N GLU A 167 9.48 -15.52 -2.04
CA GLU A 167 8.17 -14.93 -2.34
C GLU A 167 8.06 -14.45 -3.81
N GLY A 168 6.93 -14.72 -4.44
CA GLY A 168 6.68 -14.35 -5.84
C GLY A 168 6.79 -12.84 -6.09
N ILE A 169 6.38 -12.03 -5.13
CA ILE A 169 6.48 -10.56 -5.22
C ILE A 169 7.92 -10.09 -5.42
N SER A 170 8.91 -10.77 -4.82
CA SER A 170 10.31 -10.40 -4.99
C SER A 170 10.83 -10.66 -6.40
N SER A 171 10.29 -11.67 -7.08
CA SER A 171 10.58 -11.93 -8.50
C SER A 171 9.97 -10.86 -9.40
N GLU A 172 8.71 -10.48 -9.15
CA GLU A 172 8.04 -9.38 -9.87
C GLU A 172 8.77 -8.06 -9.67
N ALA A 173 9.07 -7.70 -8.42
CA ALA A 173 9.75 -6.45 -8.06
C ALA A 173 11.20 -6.42 -8.57
N GLY A 174 11.93 -7.52 -8.45
CA GLY A 174 13.29 -7.65 -8.96
C GLY A 174 13.38 -7.46 -10.47
N SER A 175 12.46 -8.09 -11.20
CA SER A 175 12.34 -7.92 -12.66
C SER A 175 12.06 -6.47 -13.06
N LEU A 176 11.13 -5.79 -12.37
CA LEU A 176 10.81 -4.37 -12.64
C LEU A 176 11.98 -3.45 -12.29
N ALA A 177 12.67 -3.67 -11.17
CA ALA A 177 13.79 -2.84 -10.77
C ALA A 177 14.94 -2.88 -11.80
N GLY A 178 15.23 -4.06 -12.34
CA GLY A 178 16.21 -4.21 -13.43
C GLY A 178 15.76 -3.55 -14.71
N HIS A 179 14.48 -3.71 -15.09
CA HIS A 179 13.88 -3.09 -16.27
C HIS A 179 13.97 -1.56 -16.23
N PHE A 180 13.61 -0.94 -15.09
CA PHE A 180 13.68 0.51 -14.90
C PHE A 180 15.09 1.02 -14.59
N LYS A 181 16.12 0.17 -14.57
CA LYS A 181 17.52 0.56 -14.27
C LYS A 181 17.64 1.41 -12.99
N LEU A 182 17.10 0.91 -11.88
CA LEU A 182 17.08 1.63 -10.61
C LEU A 182 18.39 1.49 -9.84
N GLY A 183 19.47 2.09 -10.32
CA GLY A 183 20.82 1.93 -9.76
C GLY A 183 20.99 2.39 -8.31
N LYS A 184 20.05 3.17 -7.76
CA LYS A 184 20.06 3.58 -6.34
C LYS A 184 19.26 2.65 -5.42
N LEU A 185 18.78 1.50 -5.92
CA LEU A 185 18.22 0.43 -5.10
C LEU A 185 19.31 -0.59 -4.79
N ILE A 186 19.66 -0.73 -3.51
CA ILE A 186 20.70 -1.65 -3.03
C ILE A 186 20.09 -2.59 -2.00
N CYS A 187 20.06 -3.88 -2.31
CA CYS A 187 19.59 -4.92 -1.42
C CYS A 187 20.77 -5.73 -0.86
N LEU A 188 20.91 -5.78 0.47
CA LEU A 188 21.78 -6.72 1.17
C LEU A 188 20.96 -7.95 1.49
N TYR A 189 21.37 -9.10 0.96
CA TYR A 189 20.69 -10.37 1.18
C TYR A 189 21.39 -11.15 2.28
N ASP A 190 20.70 -11.35 3.40
CA ASP A 190 21.08 -12.20 4.53
C ASP A 190 20.94 -13.66 4.12
N ASN A 191 21.97 -14.20 3.47
CA ASN A 191 22.03 -15.57 2.99
C ASN A 191 22.54 -16.49 4.11
N ASN A 192 21.65 -16.85 5.02
CA ASN A 192 22.01 -17.66 6.19
C ASN A 192 21.68 -19.15 6.06
N HIS A 193 21.04 -19.56 4.98
CA HIS A 193 20.67 -20.94 4.64
C HIS A 193 19.67 -21.60 5.60
N VAL A 194 18.92 -20.81 6.38
CA VAL A 194 17.96 -21.35 7.35
C VAL A 194 16.63 -20.60 7.25
N SER A 195 15.54 -21.34 7.17
CA SER A 195 14.19 -20.86 7.30
C SER A 195 13.55 -21.32 8.63
N LEU A 196 12.30 -20.97 8.88
CA LEU A 196 11.59 -21.34 10.10
C LEU A 196 11.47 -22.89 10.24
N ALA A 197 11.29 -23.60 9.13
CA ALA A 197 11.07 -25.05 9.14
C ALA A 197 12.36 -25.86 9.09
N GLY A 198 13.50 -25.26 8.71
CA GLY A 198 14.76 -25.98 8.56
C GLY A 198 15.74 -25.32 7.60
N ALA A 199 16.67 -26.11 7.09
CA ALA A 199 17.66 -25.66 6.12
C ALA A 199 17.00 -25.34 4.76
N THR A 200 17.52 -24.32 4.06
CA THR A 200 16.97 -23.90 2.76
C THR A 200 17.11 -24.95 1.67
N GLU A 201 18.06 -25.88 1.80
CA GLU A 201 18.22 -27.02 0.88
C GLU A 201 16.97 -27.88 0.72
N LEU A 202 16.03 -27.81 1.68
CA LEU A 202 14.75 -28.50 1.58
C LEU A 202 13.81 -27.91 0.54
N THR A 203 13.89 -26.59 0.30
CA THR A 203 12.86 -25.86 -0.48
C THR A 203 13.40 -24.78 -1.41
N PHE A 204 14.67 -24.38 -1.28
CA PHE A 204 15.26 -23.25 -1.99
C PHE A 204 16.69 -23.55 -2.43
N THR A 205 16.82 -24.22 -3.57
CA THR A 205 18.11 -24.69 -4.13
C THR A 205 18.51 -23.94 -5.39
N GLU A 206 17.77 -22.91 -5.78
CA GLU A 206 18.09 -22.08 -6.93
C GLU A 206 19.33 -21.22 -6.69
N ASP A 207 19.99 -20.82 -7.79
CA ASP A 207 21.06 -19.82 -7.75
C ASP A 207 20.45 -18.42 -7.84
N ALA A 208 20.19 -17.80 -6.67
CA ALA A 208 19.63 -16.45 -6.58
C ALA A 208 20.52 -15.41 -7.31
N ALA A 209 21.83 -15.59 -7.34
CA ALA A 209 22.74 -14.71 -8.07
C ALA A 209 22.39 -14.69 -9.55
N LYS A 210 22.33 -15.86 -10.19
CA LYS A 210 21.99 -15.98 -11.62
C LYS A 210 20.60 -15.47 -11.93
N ARG A 211 19.62 -15.70 -11.04
CA ARG A 211 18.26 -15.17 -11.20
C ARG A 211 18.27 -13.64 -11.27
N PHE A 212 18.94 -12.98 -10.35
CA PHE A 212 19.01 -11.53 -10.31
C PHE A 212 19.89 -10.96 -11.43
N GLU A 213 20.97 -11.64 -11.81
CA GLU A 213 21.74 -11.29 -13.02
C GLU A 213 20.85 -11.32 -14.27
N ALA A 214 19.97 -12.32 -14.41
CA ALA A 214 19.02 -12.42 -15.52
C ALA A 214 17.96 -11.31 -15.48
N TYR A 215 17.63 -10.76 -14.30
CA TYR A 215 16.80 -9.55 -14.18
C TYR A 215 17.57 -8.25 -14.51
N GLY A 216 18.87 -8.31 -14.79
CA GLY A 216 19.69 -7.13 -15.09
C GLY A 216 20.27 -6.44 -13.86
N TRP A 217 20.34 -7.11 -12.73
CA TRP A 217 20.97 -6.58 -11.50
C TRP A 217 22.51 -6.72 -11.51
N HIS A 218 23.16 -5.79 -10.82
CA HIS A 218 24.56 -5.91 -10.42
C HIS A 218 24.62 -6.77 -9.17
N VAL A 219 25.20 -7.99 -9.29
CA VAL A 219 25.23 -8.96 -8.22
C VAL A 219 26.65 -9.11 -7.67
N GLN A 220 26.77 -9.09 -6.35
CA GLN A 220 28.05 -9.28 -5.64
C GLN A 220 27.87 -10.34 -4.54
N LYS A 221 28.96 -11.04 -4.21
CA LYS A 221 28.99 -12.04 -3.13
C LYS A 221 30.02 -11.65 -2.07
N VAL A 222 29.63 -11.73 -0.82
CA VAL A 222 30.48 -11.57 0.36
C VAL A 222 30.45 -12.90 1.12
N GLU A 223 31.55 -13.65 1.06
CA GLU A 223 31.61 -15.01 1.56
C GLU A 223 31.69 -15.12 3.09
N ASP A 224 32.08 -14.03 3.77
CA ASP A 224 32.09 -13.95 5.25
C ASP A 224 31.31 -12.72 5.69
N GLY A 225 30.13 -12.94 6.26
CA GLY A 225 29.26 -11.90 6.80
C GLY A 225 29.83 -11.14 8.01
N ASN A 226 30.98 -11.56 8.56
CA ASN A 226 31.72 -10.81 9.58
C ASN A 226 32.90 -10.02 9.00
N GLY A 227 33.18 -10.15 7.70
CA GLY A 227 34.23 -9.44 6.99
C GLY A 227 33.84 -7.99 6.66
N LEU A 228 34.04 -7.04 7.59
CA LEU A 228 33.57 -5.66 7.49
C LEU A 228 34.12 -4.93 6.26
N GLU A 229 35.39 -5.16 5.90
CA GLU A 229 36.01 -4.56 4.73
C GLU A 229 35.37 -5.07 3.42
N ALA A 230 35.05 -6.36 3.33
CA ALA A 230 34.40 -6.95 2.17
C ALA A 230 32.96 -6.40 2.01
N ILE A 231 32.21 -6.29 3.10
CA ILE A 231 30.87 -5.70 3.12
C ILE A 231 30.95 -4.22 2.69
N SER A 232 31.87 -3.46 3.25
CA SER A 232 32.05 -2.04 2.92
C SER A 232 32.45 -1.86 1.45
N GLY A 233 33.36 -2.69 0.94
CA GLY A 233 33.76 -2.71 -0.47
C GLY A 233 32.60 -3.00 -1.41
N ALA A 234 31.76 -3.98 -1.08
CA ALA A 234 30.58 -4.33 -1.87
C ALA A 234 29.54 -3.21 -1.88
N ILE A 235 29.25 -2.57 -0.74
CA ILE A 235 28.31 -1.43 -0.69
C ILE A 235 28.89 -0.26 -1.50
N LYS A 236 30.19 0.01 -1.42
CA LYS A 236 30.83 1.07 -2.22
C LYS A 236 30.68 0.79 -3.72
N ALA A 237 30.99 -0.40 -4.19
CA ALA A 237 30.81 -0.78 -5.59
C ALA A 237 29.35 -0.71 -6.04
N ALA A 238 28.39 -1.10 -5.18
CA ALA A 238 26.97 -0.95 -5.45
C ALA A 238 26.53 0.52 -5.59
N ARG A 239 27.15 1.44 -4.84
CA ARG A 239 26.88 2.88 -4.96
C ARG A 239 27.48 3.53 -6.19
N GLU A 240 28.53 2.95 -6.74
CA GLU A 240 29.17 3.39 -7.97
C GLU A 240 28.41 2.90 -9.22
N GLU A 241 27.59 1.85 -9.08
CA GLU A 241 26.73 1.33 -10.15
C GLU A 241 25.39 2.10 -10.19
N LEU A 242 25.23 2.98 -11.16
CA LEU A 242 24.07 3.87 -11.28
C LEU A 242 23.02 3.42 -12.29
N GLU A 243 23.33 2.40 -13.11
CA GLU A 243 22.46 1.93 -14.20
C GLU A 243 21.71 0.63 -13.87
N ARG A 244 22.13 -0.07 -12.83
CA ARG A 244 21.55 -1.35 -12.41
C ARG A 244 21.31 -1.38 -10.90
N PRO A 245 20.16 -1.88 -10.43
CA PRO A 245 19.99 -2.17 -9.01
C PRO A 245 21.04 -3.19 -8.54
N SER A 246 21.44 -3.15 -7.27
CA SER A 246 22.48 -4.01 -6.75
C SER A 246 21.95 -4.99 -5.71
N LEU A 247 22.32 -6.28 -5.86
CA LEU A 247 22.12 -7.33 -4.87
C LEU A 247 23.49 -7.74 -4.30
N ILE A 248 23.67 -7.55 -2.98
CA ILE A 248 24.86 -7.99 -2.25
C ILE A 248 24.47 -9.23 -1.44
N ILE A 249 24.88 -10.39 -1.88
CA ILE A 249 24.64 -11.67 -1.21
C ILE A 249 25.68 -11.84 -0.13
N VAL A 250 25.26 -11.74 1.12
CA VAL A 250 26.16 -11.83 2.28
C VAL A 250 25.94 -13.18 2.98
N ARG A 251 26.96 -14.04 2.97
CA ARG A 251 26.91 -15.30 3.71
C ARG A 251 27.00 -15.03 5.20
N THR A 252 25.92 -15.20 5.90
CA THR A 252 25.83 -15.02 7.34
C THR A 252 25.56 -16.32 8.08
N HIS A 253 25.65 -16.27 9.41
CA HIS A 253 25.34 -17.39 10.30
C HIS A 253 24.20 -17.00 11.24
N ILE A 254 23.03 -17.61 11.06
CA ILE A 254 21.90 -17.38 11.95
C ILE A 254 22.26 -17.75 13.39
N GLY A 255 21.91 -16.90 14.36
CA GLY A 255 22.27 -17.16 15.75
C GLY A 255 23.76 -17.09 16.03
N TYR A 256 24.52 -16.29 15.27
CA TYR A 256 25.98 -16.19 15.38
C TYR A 256 26.46 -16.02 16.82
N GLY A 257 27.40 -16.87 17.21
CA GLY A 257 28.00 -16.87 18.55
C GLY A 257 27.26 -17.72 19.58
N SER A 258 26.09 -18.28 19.26
CA SER A 258 25.38 -19.24 20.09
C SER A 258 26.04 -20.62 19.97
N PRO A 259 26.61 -21.19 21.04
CA PRO A 259 27.38 -22.45 20.93
C PRO A 259 26.54 -23.65 20.47
N ASN A 260 25.25 -23.69 20.82
CA ASN A 260 24.40 -24.85 20.55
C ASN A 260 23.31 -24.58 19.51
N LYS A 261 23.05 -23.30 19.15
CA LYS A 261 21.92 -22.94 18.26
C LYS A 261 22.36 -22.22 16.99
N GLN A 262 23.64 -21.83 16.83
CA GLN A 262 24.12 -21.25 15.59
C GLN A 262 23.87 -22.21 14.42
N ASP A 263 23.45 -21.63 13.25
CA ASP A 263 23.13 -22.33 12.01
C ASP A 263 22.03 -23.40 12.14
N THR A 264 21.16 -23.24 13.14
CA THR A 264 20.00 -24.10 13.33
C THR A 264 18.69 -23.30 13.26
N PHE A 265 17.59 -23.94 12.85
CA PHE A 265 16.26 -23.35 12.85
C PHE A 265 15.76 -22.97 14.25
N GLN A 266 16.36 -23.55 15.32
CA GLN A 266 16.02 -23.22 16.69
C GLN A 266 16.40 -21.77 17.07
N ALA A 267 17.36 -21.16 16.38
CA ALA A 267 17.69 -19.74 16.56
C ALA A 267 16.77 -18.81 15.76
N HIS A 268 15.94 -19.34 14.84
CA HIS A 268 15.17 -18.51 13.91
C HIS A 268 14.08 -17.73 14.65
N GLY A 269 13.08 -18.40 15.21
CA GLY A 269 11.80 -17.79 15.65
C GLY A 269 11.49 -17.95 17.15
N SER A 270 12.47 -18.29 17.97
CA SER A 270 12.27 -18.51 19.41
C SER A 270 13.40 -17.89 20.23
N PRO A 271 13.14 -17.49 21.48
CA PRO A 271 14.19 -17.08 22.41
C PRO A 271 15.28 -18.15 22.54
N LEU A 272 16.52 -17.73 22.74
CA LEU A 272 17.62 -18.67 22.92
C LEU A 272 17.49 -19.49 24.21
N GLY A 273 16.82 -18.91 25.23
CA GLY A 273 16.76 -19.44 26.58
C GLY A 273 17.92 -18.91 27.44
N GLU A 274 17.69 -18.77 28.74
CA GLU A 274 18.61 -18.10 29.69
C GLU A 274 20.02 -18.68 29.66
N GLU A 275 20.13 -20.01 29.66
CA GLU A 275 21.44 -20.67 29.65
C GLU A 275 22.16 -20.43 28.31
N GLU A 276 21.46 -20.54 27.18
CA GLU A 276 22.09 -20.31 25.88
C GLU A 276 22.48 -18.84 25.70
N VAL A 277 21.70 -17.89 26.22
CA VAL A 277 22.07 -16.46 26.28
C VAL A 277 23.35 -16.27 27.08
N ARG A 278 23.47 -16.91 28.24
CA ARG A 278 24.66 -16.87 29.08
C ARG A 278 25.89 -17.41 28.35
N LEU A 279 25.76 -18.57 27.71
CA LEU A 279 26.82 -19.18 26.91
C LEU A 279 27.22 -18.33 25.70
N THR A 280 26.25 -17.74 25.01
CA THR A 280 26.46 -16.83 23.88
C THR A 280 27.24 -15.58 24.31
N LYS A 281 26.82 -14.92 25.40
CA LYS A 281 27.55 -13.78 25.98
C LYS A 281 29.00 -14.16 26.33
N GLN A 282 29.19 -15.30 26.94
CA GLN A 282 30.52 -15.81 27.29
C GLN A 282 31.37 -16.05 26.02
N ASN A 283 30.82 -16.70 25.00
CA ASN A 283 31.52 -17.00 23.74
C ASN A 283 31.94 -15.73 22.99
N LEU A 284 31.09 -14.68 23.01
CA LEU A 284 31.37 -13.39 22.39
C LEU A 284 32.20 -12.43 23.27
N GLY A 285 32.65 -12.89 24.45
CA GLY A 285 33.41 -12.04 25.37
C GLY A 285 32.59 -10.89 25.97
N TRP A 286 31.26 -11.05 26.03
CA TRP A 286 30.34 -10.06 26.52
C TRP A 286 29.99 -10.26 28.00
N PRO A 287 29.76 -9.19 28.80
CA PRO A 287 29.36 -9.34 30.20
C PRO A 287 28.01 -10.05 30.31
N ALA A 288 27.92 -11.02 31.23
CA ALA A 288 26.66 -11.72 31.47
C ALA A 288 25.57 -10.77 31.97
N GLU A 289 25.95 -9.83 32.83
CA GLU A 289 25.08 -8.83 33.44
C GLU A 289 25.71 -7.43 33.37
N PRO A 290 24.90 -6.35 33.33
CA PRO A 290 23.43 -6.37 33.27
C PRO A 290 22.93 -6.69 31.85
N ALA A 291 21.71 -7.20 31.74
CA ALA A 291 21.00 -7.21 30.46
C ALA A 291 20.84 -5.79 29.92
N PHE A 292 20.75 -5.64 28.58
CA PHE A 292 20.72 -4.35 27.89
C PHE A 292 21.96 -3.48 28.14
N HIS A 293 23.11 -4.14 28.32
CA HIS A 293 24.39 -3.44 28.49
C HIS A 293 24.83 -2.76 27.20
N ILE A 294 25.17 -1.48 27.26
CA ILE A 294 25.73 -0.70 26.15
C ILE A 294 27.08 -0.11 26.61
N PRO A 295 28.21 -0.56 26.04
CA PRO A 295 29.48 0.06 26.30
C PRO A 295 29.51 1.52 25.85
N GLY A 296 30.10 2.42 26.65
CA GLY A 296 30.17 3.84 26.32
C GLY A 296 30.87 4.12 24.99
N GLU A 297 31.92 3.34 24.66
CA GLU A 297 32.64 3.43 23.38
C GLU A 297 31.74 3.08 22.19
N ALA A 298 30.94 2.01 22.27
CA ALA A 298 29.98 1.63 21.23
C ALA A 298 28.89 2.70 21.06
N LEU A 299 28.32 3.17 22.17
CA LEU A 299 27.32 4.25 22.12
C LEU A 299 27.88 5.51 21.49
N GLY A 300 29.10 5.91 21.86
CA GLY A 300 29.81 7.05 21.27
C GLY A 300 29.93 6.90 19.75
N LYS A 301 30.34 5.73 19.26
CA LYS A 301 30.50 5.44 17.83
C LYS A 301 29.15 5.56 17.07
N PHE A 302 28.09 4.96 17.57
CA PHE A 302 26.77 5.08 16.93
C PHE A 302 26.26 6.53 16.95
N ARG A 303 26.50 7.28 18.02
CA ARG A 303 26.05 8.69 18.16
C ARG A 303 26.79 9.69 17.25
N GLU A 304 27.89 9.31 16.60
CA GLU A 304 28.50 10.08 15.53
C GLU A 304 27.53 10.38 14.38
N SER A 305 26.47 9.53 14.22
CA SER A 305 25.38 9.75 13.28
C SER A 305 24.64 11.09 13.48
N ILE A 306 24.53 11.60 14.72
CA ILE A 306 23.78 12.81 15.03
C ILE A 306 24.45 14.04 14.38
N PRO A 307 25.70 14.41 14.73
CA PRO A 307 26.34 15.56 14.09
C PRO A 307 26.55 15.35 12.57
N ARG A 308 26.84 14.10 12.13
CA ARG A 308 26.94 13.78 10.71
C ARG A 308 25.64 14.08 9.98
N GLY A 309 24.50 13.61 10.51
CA GLY A 309 23.18 13.81 9.90
C GLY A 309 22.76 15.27 9.86
N GLN A 310 22.97 16.02 10.94
CA GLN A 310 22.72 17.46 10.99
C GLN A 310 23.51 18.21 9.91
N LYS A 311 24.79 17.92 9.78
CA LYS A 311 25.66 18.52 8.76
C LYS A 311 25.16 18.21 7.33
N LEU A 312 24.81 16.96 7.04
CA LEU A 312 24.30 16.56 5.73
C LEU A 312 23.00 17.30 5.38
N GLU A 313 22.08 17.40 6.32
CA GLU A 313 20.83 18.15 6.11
C GLU A 313 21.07 19.65 5.95
N GLU A 314 21.97 20.25 6.73
CA GLU A 314 22.35 21.67 6.57
C GLU A 314 22.97 21.92 5.18
N GLU A 315 23.82 21.02 4.69
CA GLU A 315 24.39 21.09 3.34
C GLU A 315 23.30 21.01 2.27
N TRP A 316 22.35 20.09 2.43
CA TRP A 316 21.19 19.99 1.57
C TRP A 316 20.31 21.25 1.64
N GLY A 317 20.09 21.80 2.84
CA GLY A 317 19.35 23.07 3.04
C GLY A 317 19.97 24.25 2.29
N ARG A 318 21.31 24.35 2.28
CA ARG A 318 22.02 25.37 1.49
C ARG A 318 21.82 25.18 -0.02
N LYS A 319 21.89 23.93 -0.52
CA LYS A 319 21.58 23.61 -1.93
C LYS A 319 20.14 23.99 -2.29
N MET A 320 19.19 23.66 -1.42
CA MET A 320 17.78 23.98 -1.61
C MET A 320 17.52 25.50 -1.62
N LEU A 321 18.23 26.26 -0.80
CA LEU A 321 18.15 27.73 -0.80
C LEU A 321 18.65 28.31 -2.12
N ALA A 322 19.81 27.87 -2.60
CA ALA A 322 20.35 28.29 -3.91
C ALA A 322 19.40 27.91 -5.06
N TYR A 323 18.89 26.67 -5.04
CA TYR A 323 17.88 26.20 -5.99
C TYR A 323 16.62 27.06 -6.00
N SER A 324 16.14 27.46 -4.83
CA SER A 324 14.97 28.34 -4.67
C SER A 324 15.16 29.71 -5.33
N GLY A 325 16.38 30.26 -5.29
CA GLY A 325 16.70 31.52 -5.97
C GLY A 325 16.72 31.42 -7.48
N GLU A 326 17.23 30.30 -8.00
CA GLU A 326 17.42 30.10 -9.44
C GLU A 326 16.19 29.47 -10.13
N TYR A 327 15.47 28.59 -9.44
CA TYR A 327 14.30 27.87 -9.96
C TYR A 327 13.05 28.03 -9.06
N PRO A 328 12.56 29.26 -8.80
CA PRO A 328 11.49 29.51 -7.81
C PRO A 328 10.19 28.81 -8.14
N HIS A 329 9.86 28.63 -9.42
CA HIS A 329 8.65 27.91 -9.84
C HIS A 329 8.73 26.40 -9.54
N LEU A 330 9.90 25.77 -9.72
CA LEU A 330 10.12 24.37 -9.37
C LEU A 330 10.12 24.19 -7.85
N LYS A 331 10.72 25.11 -7.11
CA LYS A 331 10.67 25.11 -5.64
C LYS A 331 9.23 25.21 -5.13
N SER A 332 8.42 26.07 -5.71
CA SER A 332 6.99 26.18 -5.37
C SER A 332 6.24 24.87 -5.64
N LYS A 333 6.50 24.22 -6.79
CA LYS A 333 5.94 22.90 -7.12
C LYS A 333 6.40 21.84 -6.12
N TRP A 334 7.68 21.83 -5.76
CA TRP A 334 8.26 20.94 -4.74
C TRP A 334 7.53 21.09 -3.40
N ASP A 335 7.41 22.33 -2.90
CA ASP A 335 6.76 22.60 -1.62
C ASP A 335 5.28 22.17 -1.60
N GLN A 336 4.60 22.42 -2.72
CA GLN A 336 3.21 21.99 -2.90
C GLN A 336 3.09 20.46 -2.81
N MET A 337 3.95 19.73 -3.53
CA MET A 337 3.94 18.27 -3.55
C MET A 337 4.24 17.68 -2.16
N TRP A 338 5.29 18.15 -1.51
CA TRP A 338 5.66 17.67 -0.17
C TRP A 338 4.64 18.05 0.93
N ALA A 339 3.93 19.16 0.75
CA ALA A 339 2.84 19.53 1.65
C ALA A 339 1.54 18.75 1.39
N GLY A 340 1.49 17.88 0.37
CA GLY A 340 0.27 17.17 -0.04
C GLY A 340 -0.86 18.11 -0.42
N LYS A 341 -0.53 19.27 -1.03
CA LYS A 341 -1.50 20.28 -1.47
C LYS A 341 -1.70 20.18 -2.98
N PHE A 342 -2.90 20.54 -3.42
CA PHE A 342 -3.26 20.62 -4.84
C PHE A 342 -3.35 22.08 -5.27
N THR A 343 -3.17 22.35 -6.57
CA THR A 343 -3.35 23.70 -7.11
C THR A 343 -4.81 24.14 -6.96
N THR A 344 -5.01 25.37 -6.53
CA THR A 344 -6.36 25.93 -6.38
C THR A 344 -7.15 25.82 -7.68
N GLY A 345 -8.43 25.51 -7.59
CA GLY A 345 -9.30 25.36 -8.75
C GLY A 345 -9.30 23.96 -9.40
N TRP A 346 -8.72 22.97 -8.76
CA TRP A 346 -8.69 21.60 -9.30
C TRP A 346 -10.09 20.95 -9.35
N LYS A 347 -10.97 21.27 -8.41
CA LYS A 347 -12.34 20.71 -8.36
C LYS A 347 -13.18 21.18 -9.55
N GLU A 348 -13.02 22.41 -9.95
CA GLU A 348 -13.72 23.03 -11.07
C GLU A 348 -13.28 22.45 -12.43
N LYS A 349 -12.22 21.66 -12.44
CA LYS A 349 -11.74 20.93 -13.63
C LYS A 349 -12.36 19.55 -13.79
N LEU A 350 -12.96 19.03 -12.75
CA LEU A 350 -13.64 17.74 -12.85
C LEU A 350 -14.77 17.82 -13.90
N PRO A 351 -14.89 16.83 -14.79
CA PRO A 351 -15.90 16.85 -15.84
C PRO A 351 -17.31 16.75 -15.25
N VAL A 352 -18.24 17.49 -15.83
CA VAL A 352 -19.66 17.43 -15.54
C VAL A 352 -20.38 16.89 -16.78
N PHE A 353 -21.28 15.94 -16.58
CA PHE A 353 -22.01 15.25 -17.64
C PHE A 353 -23.51 15.58 -17.55
N ASN A 354 -24.15 15.79 -18.71
CA ASN A 354 -25.58 16.06 -18.80
C ASN A 354 -26.39 14.78 -19.08
N ALA A 355 -27.63 14.72 -18.64
CA ALA A 355 -28.51 13.58 -18.89
C ALA A 355 -28.76 13.30 -20.39
N SER A 356 -28.58 14.31 -21.23
CA SER A 356 -28.68 14.20 -22.69
C SER A 356 -27.42 13.66 -23.37
N ASP A 357 -26.30 13.52 -22.65
CA ASP A 357 -25.06 12.98 -23.19
C ASP A 357 -25.20 11.47 -23.39
N LYS A 358 -24.40 10.92 -24.32
CA LYS A 358 -24.38 9.48 -24.58
C LYS A 358 -23.99 8.72 -23.31
N PRO A 359 -24.54 7.52 -23.07
CA PRO A 359 -24.09 6.66 -22.00
C PRO A 359 -22.58 6.43 -22.03
N VAL A 360 -21.93 6.50 -20.88
CA VAL A 360 -20.48 6.34 -20.73
C VAL A 360 -20.14 5.37 -19.60
N ALA A 361 -19.14 4.52 -19.83
CA ALA A 361 -18.64 3.65 -18.78
C ALA A 361 -17.95 4.47 -17.68
N THR A 362 -18.18 4.11 -16.41
CA THR A 362 -17.55 4.87 -15.32
C THR A 362 -16.02 4.79 -15.36
N ARG A 363 -15.41 3.72 -15.91
CA ARG A 363 -13.97 3.67 -16.16
C ARG A 363 -13.49 4.78 -17.10
N LYS A 364 -14.24 5.07 -18.18
CA LYS A 364 -13.92 6.17 -19.11
C LYS A 364 -14.10 7.53 -18.45
N ALA A 365 -15.19 7.70 -17.71
CA ALA A 365 -15.40 8.92 -16.92
C ALA A 365 -14.26 9.12 -15.89
N GLY A 366 -13.76 8.04 -15.28
CA GLY A 366 -12.61 8.06 -14.40
C GLY A 366 -11.33 8.54 -15.08
N GLY A 367 -11.04 8.01 -16.27
CA GLY A 367 -9.90 8.47 -17.09
C GLY A 367 -10.03 9.93 -17.50
N MET A 368 -11.23 10.39 -17.86
CA MET A 368 -11.50 11.80 -18.14
C MET A 368 -11.25 12.69 -16.91
N ALA A 369 -11.69 12.27 -15.72
CA ALA A 369 -11.46 13.00 -14.49
C ALA A 369 -9.97 13.10 -14.15
N MET A 370 -9.22 11.98 -14.19
CA MET A 370 -7.77 11.96 -13.95
C MET A 370 -7.02 12.93 -14.86
N ASN A 371 -7.30 12.87 -16.16
CA ASN A 371 -6.64 13.71 -17.15
C ASN A 371 -6.98 15.20 -17.00
N ALA A 372 -8.22 15.52 -16.61
CA ALA A 372 -8.66 16.89 -16.41
C ALA A 372 -7.99 17.57 -15.20
N ILE A 373 -7.69 16.81 -14.14
CA ILE A 373 -7.10 17.35 -12.91
C ILE A 373 -5.58 17.25 -12.85
N TYR A 374 -4.91 16.51 -13.75
CA TYR A 374 -3.48 16.21 -13.66
C TYR A 374 -2.60 17.46 -13.49
N ASP A 375 -2.85 18.53 -14.23
CA ASP A 375 -2.07 19.77 -14.14
C ASP A 375 -2.23 20.50 -12.78
N TYR A 376 -3.27 20.14 -12.04
CA TYR A 376 -3.58 20.67 -10.71
C TYR A 376 -3.12 19.75 -9.58
N VAL A 377 -2.82 18.49 -9.89
CA VAL A 377 -2.38 17.43 -8.97
C VAL A 377 -1.05 16.85 -9.47
N PRO A 378 0.04 17.66 -9.47
CA PRO A 378 1.31 17.27 -10.11
C PRO A 378 2.04 16.12 -9.41
N GLN A 379 1.59 15.70 -8.24
CA GLN A 379 2.08 14.53 -7.51
C GLN A 379 1.45 13.21 -7.96
N LEU A 380 0.44 13.25 -8.85
CA LEU A 380 -0.24 12.03 -9.33
C LEU A 380 0.69 11.23 -10.25
N ILE A 381 0.95 9.98 -9.89
CA ILE A 381 1.83 9.04 -10.60
C ILE A 381 1.29 7.62 -10.44
N GLY A 382 1.40 6.79 -11.45
CA GLY A 382 0.99 5.39 -11.35
C GLY A 382 0.74 4.75 -12.71
N GLY A 383 0.04 3.63 -12.70
CA GLY A 383 -0.23 2.90 -13.93
C GLY A 383 -1.06 1.65 -13.71
N SER A 384 -1.02 0.73 -14.66
CA SER A 384 -1.76 -0.51 -14.58
C SER A 384 -0.89 -1.75 -14.76
N ALA A 385 -1.41 -2.89 -14.31
CA ALA A 385 -0.83 -4.20 -14.56
C ALA A 385 -1.20 -4.69 -15.97
N ASP A 386 -0.64 -4.01 -17.00
CA ASP A 386 -0.83 -4.32 -18.43
C ASP A 386 -2.27 -4.21 -18.96
N LEU A 387 -3.14 -3.50 -18.22
CA LEU A 387 -4.57 -3.40 -18.56
C LEU A 387 -5.01 -1.97 -18.94
N ASN A 388 -4.06 -1.06 -19.19
CA ASN A 388 -4.35 0.34 -19.40
C ASN A 388 -5.41 0.62 -20.50
N PRO A 389 -5.42 -0.03 -21.68
CA PRO A 389 -6.49 0.19 -22.66
C PRO A 389 -7.89 -0.16 -22.17
N SER A 390 -7.98 -1.03 -21.16
CA SER A 390 -9.24 -1.47 -20.55
C SER A 390 -9.58 -0.77 -19.25
N THR A 391 -8.60 -0.25 -18.51
CA THR A 391 -8.84 0.49 -17.27
C THR A 391 -9.00 2.00 -17.48
N ASP A 392 -8.60 2.51 -18.65
CA ASP A 392 -8.63 3.93 -19.02
C ASP A 392 -7.86 4.84 -18.04
N THR A 393 -6.75 4.33 -17.44
CA THR A 393 -5.99 5.05 -16.42
C THR A 393 -4.70 5.70 -16.93
N ALA A 394 -4.52 5.82 -18.24
CA ALA A 394 -3.40 6.56 -18.81
C ALA A 394 -3.55 8.07 -18.60
N LEU A 395 -2.48 8.70 -18.12
CA LEU A 395 -2.32 10.16 -18.16
C LEU A 395 -1.82 10.55 -19.56
N GLN A 396 -2.74 10.90 -20.43
CA GLN A 396 -2.52 11.07 -21.87
C GLN A 396 -1.51 12.17 -22.19
N GLY A 397 -0.51 11.84 -23.02
CA GLY A 397 0.52 12.80 -23.46
C GLY A 397 1.52 13.23 -22.39
N ARG A 398 1.52 12.58 -21.19
CA ARG A 398 2.38 12.96 -20.07
C ARG A 398 3.70 12.18 -20.01
N GLY A 399 3.91 11.21 -20.91
CA GLY A 399 5.09 10.37 -20.96
C GLY A 399 5.00 9.13 -20.08
N THR A 400 5.88 8.18 -20.37
CA THR A 400 6.00 6.90 -19.65
C THR A 400 7.29 6.89 -18.84
N PHE A 401 7.21 6.43 -17.58
CA PHE A 401 8.38 6.25 -16.70
C PHE A 401 9.20 5.07 -17.22
N GLU A 402 10.20 5.39 -18.01
CA GLU A 402 11.10 4.41 -18.63
C GLU A 402 12.49 5.04 -18.84
N PRO A 403 13.54 4.23 -18.98
CA PRO A 403 14.85 4.74 -19.37
C PRO A 403 14.72 5.56 -20.67
N PRO A 404 15.27 6.79 -20.71
CA PRO A 404 15.19 7.62 -21.91
C PRO A 404 15.80 6.91 -23.12
N ASP A 405 15.02 6.76 -24.17
CA ASP A 405 15.48 6.21 -25.45
C ASP A 405 14.87 6.99 -26.63
N THR A 406 15.59 7.07 -27.72
CA THR A 406 15.15 7.71 -28.95
C THR A 406 14.45 6.70 -29.86
N GLY A 407 13.19 6.99 -30.22
CA GLY A 407 12.41 6.15 -31.16
C GLY A 407 11.37 5.25 -30.50
N THR A 408 11.22 5.28 -29.17
CA THR A 408 10.25 4.50 -28.40
C THR A 408 8.81 5.01 -28.54
N GLU A 409 8.60 6.21 -29.07
CA GLU A 409 7.26 6.76 -29.40
C GLU A 409 6.46 5.88 -30.36
N LYS A 410 7.15 4.98 -31.10
CA LYS A 410 6.55 4.02 -32.02
C LYS A 410 6.20 2.69 -31.37
N ILE A 411 6.57 2.47 -30.11
CA ILE A 411 6.24 1.23 -29.39
C ILE A 411 4.75 1.24 -29.08
N GLN A 412 4.06 0.20 -29.51
CA GLN A 412 2.64 0.05 -29.26
C GLN A 412 2.35 0.05 -27.75
N GLY A 413 1.37 0.84 -27.33
CA GLY A 413 0.97 0.99 -25.93
C GLY A 413 1.75 2.08 -25.16
N SER A 414 2.76 2.70 -25.76
CA SER A 414 3.46 3.83 -25.14
C SER A 414 2.54 5.03 -24.98
N VAL A 415 2.57 5.65 -23.78
CA VAL A 415 1.78 6.84 -23.46
C VAL A 415 2.69 8.09 -23.55
N GLY A 416 3.10 8.43 -24.75
CA GLY A 416 4.03 9.53 -25.01
C GLY A 416 5.50 9.12 -24.87
N LYS A 417 6.39 10.12 -24.71
CA LYS A 417 7.84 9.93 -24.65
C LYS A 417 8.26 9.11 -23.43
N TRP A 418 9.27 8.28 -23.60
CA TRP A 418 9.95 7.60 -22.49
C TRP A 418 10.94 8.54 -21.82
N ASP A 419 10.74 8.75 -20.54
CA ASP A 419 11.62 9.54 -19.68
C ASP A 419 11.26 9.26 -18.21
N PHE A 420 12.22 9.27 -17.32
CA PHE A 420 11.97 9.09 -15.88
C PHE A 420 11.12 10.20 -15.25
N ASN A 421 10.85 11.29 -15.96
CA ASN A 421 9.90 12.32 -15.54
C ASN A 421 8.44 12.01 -15.93
N GLY A 422 8.20 10.95 -16.69
CA GLY A 422 6.87 10.50 -17.08
C GLY A 422 6.09 9.90 -15.90
N PRO A 423 4.81 10.29 -15.68
CA PRO A 423 4.02 9.81 -14.56
C PRO A 423 3.34 8.46 -14.81
N ASN A 424 3.35 7.93 -16.03
CA ASN A 424 2.74 6.64 -16.36
C ASN A 424 3.75 5.52 -16.14
N ILE A 425 3.48 4.61 -15.22
CA ILE A 425 4.33 3.44 -14.92
C ILE A 425 3.73 2.21 -15.58
N ALA A 426 4.51 1.54 -16.43
CA ALA A 426 4.12 0.27 -17.04
C ALA A 426 4.58 -0.90 -16.15
N TYR A 427 3.68 -1.42 -15.30
CA TYR A 427 4.02 -2.50 -14.39
C TYR A 427 4.07 -3.90 -15.05
N GLY A 428 3.47 -4.05 -16.25
CA GLY A 428 3.24 -5.36 -16.85
C GLY A 428 2.28 -6.20 -16.00
N VAL A 429 2.14 -7.49 -16.30
CA VAL A 429 1.26 -8.40 -15.54
C VAL A 429 1.94 -8.78 -14.21
N ARG A 430 1.93 -7.85 -13.26
CA ARG A 430 2.60 -7.94 -11.94
C ARG A 430 1.81 -7.15 -10.89
N GLU A 431 0.60 -7.58 -10.61
CA GLU A 431 -0.32 -6.87 -9.67
C GLU A 431 0.25 -6.76 -8.26
N HIS A 432 0.94 -7.80 -7.78
CA HIS A 432 1.46 -7.83 -6.43
C HIS A 432 2.59 -6.80 -6.23
N ALA A 433 3.60 -6.80 -7.12
CA ALA A 433 4.65 -5.79 -7.08
C ALA A 433 4.14 -4.39 -7.38
N MET A 434 3.15 -4.23 -8.27
CA MET A 434 2.49 -2.95 -8.52
C MET A 434 1.90 -2.38 -7.24
N ALA A 435 1.18 -3.19 -6.46
CA ALA A 435 0.56 -2.73 -5.21
C ALA A 435 1.60 -2.35 -4.15
N ALA A 436 2.67 -3.14 -3.99
CA ALA A 436 3.74 -2.82 -3.06
C ALA A 436 4.54 -1.58 -3.52
N ALA A 437 4.89 -1.49 -4.80
CA ALA A 437 5.56 -0.29 -5.33
C ALA A 437 4.70 0.97 -5.15
N THR A 438 3.38 0.86 -5.31
CA THR A 438 2.44 1.96 -5.02
C THR A 438 2.51 2.38 -3.55
N SER A 439 2.61 1.42 -2.61
CA SER A 439 2.87 1.72 -1.20
C SER A 439 4.22 2.41 -1.01
N GLY A 440 5.27 1.91 -1.64
CA GLY A 440 6.62 2.49 -1.58
C GLY A 440 6.69 3.93 -2.10
N LEU A 441 5.97 4.23 -3.20
CA LEU A 441 5.83 5.60 -3.74
C LEU A 441 5.16 6.54 -2.72
N ALA A 442 4.09 6.08 -2.04
CA ALA A 442 3.40 6.86 -1.01
C ALA A 442 4.29 7.07 0.24
N LEU A 443 4.98 6.02 0.70
CA LEU A 443 5.90 6.04 1.85
C LEU A 443 7.08 6.97 1.64
N HIS A 444 7.57 7.07 0.40
CA HIS A 444 8.66 8.00 0.06
C HIS A 444 8.30 9.45 0.38
N GLY A 445 7.07 9.85 0.14
CA GLY A 445 6.58 11.21 0.29
C GLY A 445 6.70 12.06 -0.97
N GLY A 446 5.92 13.15 -1.02
CA GLY A 446 5.87 14.08 -2.17
C GLY A 446 5.03 13.60 -3.35
N LEU A 447 4.55 12.36 -3.35
CA LEU A 447 3.79 11.75 -4.43
C LEU A 447 2.40 11.29 -3.95
N LEU A 448 1.46 11.21 -4.88
CA LEU A 448 0.15 10.59 -4.72
C LEU A 448 0.02 9.47 -5.76
N PRO A 449 0.35 8.24 -5.41
CA PRO A 449 0.35 7.17 -6.38
C PRO A 449 -1.04 6.56 -6.59
N PHE A 450 -1.22 6.00 -7.80
CA PHE A 450 -2.35 5.14 -8.11
C PHE A 450 -1.90 3.84 -8.76
N ALA A 451 -2.69 2.78 -8.58
CA ALA A 451 -2.51 1.49 -9.24
C ALA A 451 -3.84 1.00 -9.81
N SER A 452 -3.82 0.36 -10.96
CA SER A 452 -5.03 -0.01 -11.68
C SER A 452 -4.96 -1.43 -12.23
N THR A 453 -6.08 -2.17 -12.07
CA THR A 453 -6.31 -3.48 -12.67
C THR A 453 -7.82 -3.77 -12.70
N PHE A 454 -8.24 -4.98 -13.12
CA PHE A 454 -9.63 -5.43 -12.94
C PHE A 454 -9.89 -5.77 -11.48
N LEU A 455 -11.12 -5.60 -11.02
CA LEU A 455 -11.47 -5.83 -9.61
C LEU A 455 -11.15 -7.27 -9.14
N ILE A 456 -11.35 -8.27 -10.00
CA ILE A 456 -11.04 -9.66 -9.69
C ILE A 456 -9.56 -9.85 -9.34
N PHE A 457 -8.63 -9.11 -9.99
CA PHE A 457 -7.20 -9.22 -9.77
C PHE A 457 -6.72 -8.45 -8.52
N SER A 458 -7.62 -7.80 -7.78
CA SER A 458 -7.30 -7.32 -6.43
C SER A 458 -6.87 -8.46 -5.50
N ASP A 459 -7.22 -9.70 -5.80
CA ASP A 459 -6.77 -10.88 -5.05
C ASP A 459 -5.25 -11.08 -5.12
N TYR A 460 -4.64 -10.80 -6.27
CA TYR A 460 -3.17 -10.81 -6.41
C TYR A 460 -2.50 -9.68 -5.64
N MET A 461 -3.19 -8.58 -5.37
CA MET A 461 -2.70 -7.39 -4.66
C MET A 461 -2.95 -7.45 -3.14
N ARG A 462 -3.75 -8.39 -2.68
CA ARG A 462 -4.37 -8.36 -1.36
C ARG A 462 -3.40 -8.16 -0.18
N PRO A 463 -2.23 -8.83 -0.10
CA PRO A 463 -1.28 -8.61 1.00
C PRO A 463 -0.79 -7.15 1.07
N SER A 464 -0.43 -6.57 -0.08
CA SER A 464 0.06 -5.19 -0.16
C SER A 464 -1.05 -4.18 0.13
N ILE A 465 -2.27 -4.40 -0.37
CA ILE A 465 -3.45 -3.57 -0.03
C ILE A 465 -3.67 -3.55 1.49
N ARG A 466 -3.58 -4.72 2.14
CA ARG A 466 -3.75 -4.83 3.59
C ARG A 466 -2.69 -4.04 4.35
N LEU A 467 -1.42 -4.07 3.91
CA LEU A 467 -0.35 -3.28 4.52
C LEU A 467 -0.54 -1.78 4.28
N ALA A 468 -0.97 -1.36 3.09
CA ALA A 468 -1.32 0.03 2.81
C ALA A 468 -2.43 0.54 3.75
N CYS A 469 -3.44 -0.29 4.04
CA CYS A 469 -4.49 0.00 5.00
C CYS A 469 -3.95 0.10 6.45
N LEU A 470 -3.07 -0.81 6.84
CA LEU A 470 -2.45 -0.81 8.16
C LEU A 470 -1.60 0.44 8.39
N MET A 471 -0.82 0.83 7.38
CA MET A 471 0.01 2.05 7.38
C MET A 471 -0.81 3.33 7.12
N ARG A 472 -2.10 3.22 6.79
CA ARG A 472 -3.00 4.35 6.48
C ARG A 472 -2.47 5.25 5.35
N LEU A 473 -1.90 4.67 4.32
CA LEU A 473 -1.29 5.40 3.23
C LEU A 473 -2.34 6.10 2.36
N HIS A 474 -2.06 7.34 1.97
CA HIS A 474 -2.86 8.05 0.98
C HIS A 474 -2.41 7.61 -0.42
N LEU A 475 -3.15 6.70 -1.02
CA LEU A 475 -2.98 6.20 -2.37
C LEU A 475 -4.32 5.75 -2.94
N ILE A 476 -4.40 5.57 -4.26
CA ILE A 476 -5.64 5.28 -4.96
C ILE A 476 -5.52 3.98 -5.75
N TYR A 477 -6.42 3.02 -5.48
CA TYR A 477 -6.61 1.85 -6.34
C TYR A 477 -7.78 2.09 -7.27
N VAL A 478 -7.58 1.90 -8.57
CA VAL A 478 -8.63 2.03 -9.59
C VAL A 478 -8.93 0.62 -10.12
N PHE A 479 -10.04 0.07 -9.68
CA PHE A 479 -10.48 -1.25 -10.11
C PHE A 479 -11.63 -1.15 -11.09
N THR A 480 -11.48 -1.73 -12.27
CA THR A 480 -12.54 -1.76 -13.29
C THR A 480 -13.14 -3.16 -13.41
N HIS A 481 -14.18 -3.32 -14.26
CA HIS A 481 -14.86 -4.61 -14.43
C HIS A 481 -15.53 -5.06 -13.11
N ASP A 482 -16.39 -4.19 -12.59
CA ASP A 482 -16.90 -4.15 -11.22
C ASP A 482 -17.85 -5.26 -10.83
N SER A 483 -18.47 -5.99 -11.79
CA SER A 483 -19.54 -6.96 -11.53
C SER A 483 -19.73 -7.95 -12.68
N VAL A 484 -20.68 -8.87 -12.53
CA VAL A 484 -21.09 -9.81 -13.58
C VAL A 484 -21.57 -9.15 -14.87
N ALA A 485 -21.88 -7.85 -14.81
CA ALA A 485 -22.22 -7.02 -15.97
C ALA A 485 -21.07 -6.79 -16.95
N LEU A 486 -19.84 -7.15 -16.60
CA LEU A 486 -18.70 -7.11 -17.51
C LEU A 486 -18.90 -8.07 -18.70
N GLY A 487 -19.66 -9.16 -18.53
CA GLY A 487 -20.17 -9.95 -19.63
C GLY A 487 -19.43 -11.26 -19.88
N GLU A 488 -19.04 -11.46 -21.13
CA GLU A 488 -18.67 -12.74 -21.73
C GLU A 488 -17.38 -13.35 -21.20
N ASP A 489 -16.51 -12.56 -20.56
CA ASP A 489 -15.26 -13.04 -19.94
C ASP A 489 -15.55 -14.09 -18.86
N GLY A 490 -16.75 -14.09 -18.28
CA GLY A 490 -17.26 -15.15 -17.44
C GLY A 490 -16.71 -15.18 -16.02
N PRO A 491 -16.95 -16.29 -15.28
CA PRO A 491 -16.70 -16.38 -13.83
C PRO A 491 -15.27 -16.08 -13.39
N THR A 492 -14.27 -16.35 -14.23
CA THR A 492 -12.86 -16.09 -13.90
C THR A 492 -12.52 -14.60 -13.82
N HIS A 493 -13.38 -13.72 -14.37
CA HIS A 493 -13.20 -12.28 -14.41
C HIS A 493 -14.32 -11.53 -13.67
N GLN A 494 -15.37 -12.20 -13.26
CA GLN A 494 -16.57 -11.63 -12.61
C GLN A 494 -16.40 -11.64 -11.09
N PRO A 495 -16.19 -10.47 -10.45
CA PRO A 495 -16.04 -10.39 -9.00
C PRO A 495 -17.40 -10.63 -8.30
N ILE A 496 -17.42 -11.40 -7.23
CA ILE A 496 -18.56 -11.63 -6.36
C ILE A 496 -18.28 -11.14 -4.95
N GLU A 497 -17.29 -11.73 -4.27
CA GLU A 497 -16.93 -11.43 -2.88
C GLU A 497 -16.01 -10.22 -2.72
N HIS A 498 -15.39 -9.75 -3.80
CA HIS A 498 -14.29 -8.77 -3.79
C HIS A 498 -14.66 -7.43 -3.15
N LEU A 499 -15.86 -6.90 -3.46
CA LEU A 499 -16.33 -5.64 -2.87
C LEU A 499 -16.40 -5.75 -1.35
N GLN A 500 -17.03 -6.82 -0.84
CA GLN A 500 -17.16 -7.02 0.59
C GLN A 500 -15.81 -7.31 1.25
N SER A 501 -14.94 -8.04 0.58
CA SER A 501 -13.62 -8.36 1.09
C SER A 501 -12.73 -7.12 1.22
N LEU A 502 -12.88 -6.14 0.31
CA LEU A 502 -12.21 -4.84 0.42
C LEU A 502 -12.83 -3.99 1.53
N ARG A 503 -14.17 -3.90 1.63
CA ARG A 503 -14.89 -3.20 2.70
C ARG A 503 -14.58 -3.75 4.10
N ALA A 504 -14.24 -5.05 4.19
CA ALA A 504 -13.86 -5.67 5.45
C ALA A 504 -12.46 -5.27 5.97
N MET A 505 -11.61 -4.64 5.14
CA MET A 505 -10.30 -4.19 5.58
C MET A 505 -10.41 -2.88 6.36
N PRO A 506 -9.93 -2.82 7.62
CA PRO A 506 -9.88 -1.57 8.36
C PRO A 506 -9.11 -0.49 7.60
N ASN A 507 -9.57 0.76 7.65
CA ASN A 507 -8.99 1.93 7.01
C ASN A 507 -9.10 1.98 5.47
N MET A 508 -9.64 0.96 4.80
CA MET A 508 -9.99 1.04 3.39
C MET A 508 -11.23 1.93 3.21
N THR A 509 -11.26 2.67 2.11
CA THR A 509 -12.46 3.38 1.64
C THR A 509 -12.80 2.87 0.25
N VAL A 510 -13.99 2.27 0.07
CA VAL A 510 -14.43 1.68 -1.19
C VAL A 510 -15.55 2.54 -1.79
N ILE A 511 -15.31 3.12 -2.97
CA ILE A 511 -16.26 4.00 -3.66
C ILE A 511 -16.68 3.34 -4.98
N ARG A 512 -17.97 3.03 -5.12
CA ARG A 512 -18.55 2.43 -6.34
C ARG A 512 -19.62 3.38 -6.92
N PRO A 513 -19.21 4.30 -7.83
CA PRO A 513 -20.09 5.33 -8.37
C PRO A 513 -21.13 4.78 -9.34
N ALA A 514 -22.32 5.39 -9.35
CA ALA A 514 -23.48 4.98 -10.14
C ALA A 514 -23.48 5.51 -11.59
N ASP A 515 -22.80 6.62 -11.84
CA ASP A 515 -22.72 7.26 -13.15
C ASP A 515 -21.44 8.10 -13.31
N ALA A 516 -21.31 8.77 -14.44
CA ALA A 516 -20.14 9.60 -14.73
C ALA A 516 -19.99 10.78 -13.76
N ASN A 517 -21.08 11.38 -13.29
CA ASN A 517 -21.04 12.48 -12.33
C ASN A 517 -20.59 12.01 -10.93
N GLU A 518 -21.14 10.88 -10.45
CA GLU A 518 -20.62 10.29 -9.21
C GLU A 518 -19.16 9.85 -9.36
N THR A 519 -18.69 9.49 -10.58
CA THR A 519 -17.28 9.15 -10.81
C THR A 519 -16.37 10.37 -10.65
N SER A 520 -16.78 11.55 -11.14
CA SER A 520 -16.04 12.80 -10.89
C SER A 520 -15.96 13.11 -9.40
N GLU A 521 -17.06 12.97 -8.66
CA GLU A 521 -17.09 13.16 -7.21
C GLU A 521 -16.28 12.08 -6.45
N ALA A 522 -16.21 10.85 -6.98
CA ALA A 522 -15.38 9.79 -6.41
C ALA A 522 -13.89 10.13 -6.47
N TRP A 523 -13.42 10.69 -7.58
CA TRP A 523 -12.06 11.22 -7.69
C TRP A 523 -11.81 12.37 -6.72
N ALA A 524 -12.76 13.29 -6.58
CA ALA A 524 -12.65 14.36 -5.59
C ALA A 524 -12.53 13.81 -4.17
N ALA A 525 -13.39 12.87 -3.80
CA ALA A 525 -13.35 12.23 -2.48
C ALA A 525 -12.05 11.46 -2.24
N ALA A 526 -11.53 10.76 -3.27
CA ALA A 526 -10.26 10.02 -3.16
C ALA A 526 -9.05 10.93 -2.95
N LEU A 527 -9.02 12.08 -3.59
CA LEU A 527 -7.96 13.08 -3.40
C LEU A 527 -8.01 13.73 -2.01
N GLU A 528 -9.19 13.87 -1.43
CA GLU A 528 -9.39 14.50 -0.11
C GLU A 528 -9.21 13.52 1.05
N GLN A 529 -9.40 12.21 0.83
CA GLN A 529 -9.29 11.18 1.86
C GLN A 529 -7.82 10.80 2.11
N LYS A 530 -7.20 11.45 3.11
CA LYS A 530 -5.76 11.31 3.40
C LYS A 530 -5.41 10.22 4.42
N ASN A 531 -6.41 9.54 4.99
CA ASN A 531 -6.19 8.62 6.11
C ASN A 531 -6.56 7.19 5.72
N GLY A 532 -5.78 6.62 4.84
CA GLY A 532 -5.95 5.28 4.30
C GLY A 532 -6.16 5.27 2.80
N PRO A 533 -5.99 4.11 2.14
CA PRO A 533 -6.19 3.96 0.72
C PRO A 533 -7.66 4.07 0.31
N VAL A 534 -7.87 4.53 -0.92
CA VAL A 534 -9.19 4.60 -1.55
C VAL A 534 -9.22 3.68 -2.76
N SER A 535 -10.23 2.81 -2.83
CA SER A 535 -10.53 1.99 -4.00
C SER A 535 -11.72 2.58 -4.76
N ILE A 536 -11.51 3.01 -6.00
CA ILE A 536 -12.57 3.48 -6.91
C ILE A 536 -12.94 2.30 -7.82
N ILE A 537 -14.19 1.85 -7.74
CA ILE A 537 -14.68 0.65 -8.42
C ILE A 537 -15.55 1.04 -9.61
N LEU A 538 -15.13 0.69 -10.82
CA LEU A 538 -15.65 1.26 -12.06
C LEU A 538 -16.18 0.18 -13.03
N THR A 539 -17.22 0.52 -13.78
CA THR A 539 -17.87 -0.38 -14.73
C THR A 539 -17.09 -0.52 -16.05
N ARG A 540 -17.17 -1.70 -16.68
CA ARG A 540 -16.78 -1.91 -18.08
C ARG A 540 -17.85 -1.37 -19.03
N GLN A 541 -19.11 -1.65 -18.74
CA GLN A 541 -20.27 -1.29 -19.54
C GLN A 541 -20.59 0.21 -19.43
N ASN A 542 -21.17 0.76 -20.47
CA ASN A 542 -21.69 2.12 -20.46
C ASN A 542 -22.94 2.23 -19.58
N LEU A 543 -23.04 3.32 -18.83
CA LEU A 543 -24.19 3.64 -17.99
C LEU A 543 -24.84 4.94 -18.46
N PRO A 544 -26.18 5.06 -18.40
CA PRO A 544 -26.85 6.34 -18.59
C PRO A 544 -26.36 7.39 -17.57
N ILE A 545 -26.41 8.67 -17.95
CA ILE A 545 -26.15 9.77 -17.03
C ILE A 545 -27.45 10.04 -16.25
N ILE A 546 -27.37 10.07 -14.92
CA ILE A 546 -28.51 10.36 -14.05
C ILE A 546 -28.87 11.84 -14.17
N ASP A 547 -30.14 12.12 -14.46
CA ASP A 547 -30.66 13.49 -14.56
C ASP A 547 -30.65 14.19 -13.20
N ARG A 548 -29.71 15.09 -13.00
CA ARG A 548 -29.53 15.82 -11.73
C ARG A 548 -30.48 17.03 -11.60
N GLN A 549 -31.31 17.27 -12.59
CA GLN A 549 -32.45 18.21 -12.45
C GLN A 549 -33.67 17.53 -11.82
N LYS A 550 -33.82 16.23 -12.06
CA LYS A 550 -34.85 15.37 -11.51
C LYS A 550 -34.48 14.75 -10.17
N TYR A 551 -33.21 14.37 -10.01
CA TYR A 551 -32.67 13.65 -8.87
C TYR A 551 -31.57 14.47 -8.15
N ALA A 552 -31.26 14.10 -6.92
CA ALA A 552 -30.29 14.83 -6.10
C ALA A 552 -28.89 14.90 -6.74
N PRO A 553 -28.10 15.94 -6.44
CA PRO A 553 -26.78 16.15 -7.02
C PRO A 553 -25.79 15.05 -6.61
N ALA A 554 -24.83 14.72 -7.49
CA ALA A 554 -23.81 13.70 -7.30
C ALA A 554 -22.87 13.99 -6.11
N SER A 555 -22.72 15.26 -5.71
CA SER A 555 -21.93 15.67 -4.53
C SER A 555 -22.39 15.04 -3.21
N GLY A 556 -23.60 14.46 -3.18
CA GLY A 556 -24.05 13.63 -2.07
C GLY A 556 -23.12 12.44 -1.78
N LEU A 557 -22.32 11.99 -2.75
CA LEU A 557 -21.29 10.94 -2.62
C LEU A 557 -20.33 11.24 -1.46
N HIS A 558 -19.95 12.49 -1.22
CA HIS A 558 -19.04 12.86 -0.14
C HIS A 558 -19.55 12.50 1.27
N LYS A 559 -20.86 12.24 1.39
CA LYS A 559 -21.46 11.71 2.62
C LYS A 559 -21.48 10.19 2.69
N GLY A 560 -21.06 9.51 1.62
CA GLY A 560 -21.04 8.05 1.50
C GLY A 560 -22.37 7.44 1.08
N ALA A 561 -23.49 7.99 1.54
CA ALA A 561 -24.82 7.67 1.07
C ALA A 561 -25.70 8.95 1.14
N TYR A 562 -26.67 9.04 0.23
CA TYR A 562 -27.58 10.18 0.19
C TYR A 562 -28.93 9.79 -0.44
N VAL A 563 -29.98 10.53 -0.11
CA VAL A 563 -31.29 10.38 -0.72
C VAL A 563 -31.23 10.87 -2.16
N LEU A 564 -31.25 9.94 -3.12
CA LEU A 564 -31.18 10.25 -4.55
C LEU A 564 -32.55 10.65 -5.10
N ALA A 565 -33.60 9.96 -4.67
CA ALA A 565 -35.00 10.19 -5.09
C ALA A 565 -35.97 9.90 -3.94
N GLY A 566 -37.14 10.55 -3.99
CA GLY A 566 -38.20 10.38 -3.02
C GLY A 566 -38.42 11.62 -2.13
N PRO A 567 -39.48 11.62 -1.32
CA PRO A 567 -39.80 12.75 -0.49
C PRO A 567 -38.75 12.96 0.61
N PRO A 568 -38.39 14.22 0.92
CA PRO A 568 -37.60 14.53 2.12
C PRO A 568 -38.31 13.99 3.37
N SER A 569 -37.53 13.44 4.32
CA SER A 569 -38.07 12.84 5.56
C SER A 569 -38.94 13.77 6.36
N GLU A 570 -38.62 15.07 6.36
CA GLU A 570 -39.38 16.14 7.04
C GLU A 570 -40.82 16.33 6.53
N LYS A 571 -41.12 15.97 5.27
CA LYS A 571 -42.42 16.19 4.63
C LYS A 571 -43.27 14.95 4.47
N GLN A 572 -42.66 13.82 4.20
CA GLN A 572 -43.38 12.53 4.03
C GLN A 572 -42.45 11.35 4.32
N LYS A 573 -42.83 10.54 5.28
CA LYS A 573 -42.16 9.29 5.59
C LYS A 573 -42.30 8.29 4.43
N PRO A 574 -41.21 7.68 3.93
CA PRO A 574 -41.30 6.61 2.93
C PRO A 574 -41.88 5.33 3.56
N GLU A 575 -42.61 4.56 2.75
CA GLU A 575 -43.10 3.21 3.12
C GLU A 575 -41.98 2.16 2.93
N ILE A 576 -41.08 2.41 1.95
CA ILE A 576 -39.95 1.51 1.61
C ILE A 576 -38.75 2.33 1.15
N ILE A 577 -37.57 1.82 1.47
CA ILE A 577 -36.29 2.39 1.05
C ILE A 577 -35.58 1.38 0.14
N LEU A 578 -35.21 1.81 -1.07
CA LEU A 578 -34.40 1.06 -2.02
C LEU A 578 -32.97 1.62 -1.96
N ILE A 579 -32.00 0.79 -1.61
CA ILE A 579 -30.60 1.17 -1.42
C ILE A 579 -29.77 0.49 -2.50
N ALA A 580 -28.89 1.20 -3.21
CA ALA A 580 -27.97 0.58 -4.16
C ALA A 580 -26.68 1.37 -4.29
N ALA A 581 -25.67 0.73 -4.91
CA ALA A 581 -24.41 1.34 -5.33
C ALA A 581 -24.12 0.96 -6.79
N GLY A 582 -23.25 1.72 -7.44
CA GLY A 582 -22.80 1.40 -8.80
C GLY A 582 -23.94 1.33 -9.83
N SER A 583 -23.77 0.45 -10.81
CA SER A 583 -24.72 0.30 -11.92
C SER A 583 -26.15 -0.08 -11.51
N GLU A 584 -26.33 -0.69 -10.33
CA GLU A 584 -27.62 -1.16 -9.84
C GLU A 584 -28.56 0.00 -9.44
N ILE A 585 -28.04 1.23 -9.31
CA ILE A 585 -28.88 2.43 -9.14
C ILE A 585 -29.84 2.61 -10.32
N HIS A 586 -29.47 2.24 -11.55
CA HIS A 586 -30.30 2.42 -12.72
C HIS A 586 -31.59 1.56 -12.70
N PRO A 587 -31.53 0.22 -12.50
CA PRO A 587 -32.74 -0.56 -12.35
C PRO A 587 -33.54 -0.20 -11.08
N VAL A 588 -32.86 0.26 -10.00
CA VAL A 588 -33.54 0.73 -8.79
C VAL A 588 -34.35 2.01 -9.06
N LEU A 589 -33.82 2.98 -9.82
CA LEU A 589 -34.57 4.18 -10.22
C LEU A 589 -35.79 3.84 -11.08
N LYS A 590 -35.67 2.89 -12.03
CA LYS A 590 -36.81 2.43 -12.82
C LYS A 590 -37.87 1.74 -11.94
N ALA A 591 -37.44 0.92 -10.99
CA ALA A 591 -38.35 0.30 -10.01
C ALA A 591 -39.05 1.34 -9.13
N TYR A 592 -38.33 2.37 -8.70
CA TYR A 592 -38.89 3.51 -7.97
C TYR A 592 -39.99 4.23 -8.77
N GLU A 593 -39.75 4.53 -10.06
CA GLU A 593 -40.73 5.18 -10.92
C GLU A 593 -42.00 4.31 -11.09
N THR A 594 -41.82 2.99 -11.24
CA THR A 594 -42.93 2.03 -11.30
C THR A 594 -43.74 2.09 -10.01
N LEU A 595 -43.11 1.98 -8.86
CA LEU A 595 -43.72 1.97 -7.55
C LEU A 595 -44.45 3.33 -7.26
N ALA A 596 -43.82 4.46 -7.65
CA ALA A 596 -44.41 5.77 -7.50
C ALA A 596 -45.68 5.92 -8.35
N GLY A 597 -45.71 5.40 -9.59
CA GLY A 597 -46.90 5.31 -10.45
C GLY A 597 -48.04 4.49 -9.83
N GLU A 598 -47.71 3.57 -8.94
CA GLU A 598 -48.68 2.75 -8.16
C GLU A 598 -49.07 3.40 -6.82
N GLY A 599 -48.59 4.59 -6.53
CA GLY A 599 -48.89 5.33 -5.29
C GLY A 599 -48.07 4.84 -4.07
N VAL A 600 -47.02 4.07 -4.26
CA VAL A 600 -46.09 3.68 -3.19
C VAL A 600 -45.12 4.83 -2.89
N LYS A 601 -45.03 5.24 -1.64
CA LYS A 601 -44.04 6.24 -1.19
C LYS A 601 -42.69 5.62 -1.00
N ALA A 602 -41.96 5.39 -2.10
CA ALA A 602 -40.62 4.83 -2.07
C ALA A 602 -39.56 5.93 -1.96
N ARG A 603 -38.43 5.59 -1.39
CA ARG A 603 -37.19 6.41 -1.37
C ARG A 603 -36.08 5.60 -2.03
N VAL A 604 -35.23 6.27 -2.84
CA VAL A 604 -33.98 5.70 -3.35
C VAL A 604 -32.82 6.34 -2.64
N VAL A 605 -31.92 5.51 -2.13
CA VAL A 605 -30.65 5.92 -1.52
C VAL A 605 -29.51 5.41 -2.41
N SER A 606 -28.71 6.32 -2.98
CA SER A 606 -27.41 5.98 -3.52
C SER A 606 -26.42 5.85 -2.37
N MET A 607 -25.79 4.68 -2.24
CA MET A 607 -24.77 4.40 -1.22
C MET A 607 -23.45 3.98 -1.88
N PRO A 608 -22.75 4.88 -2.58
CA PRO A 608 -21.51 4.56 -3.25
C PRO A 608 -20.36 4.20 -2.29
N CYS A 609 -20.43 4.61 -1.02
CA CYS A 609 -19.37 4.34 -0.05
C CYS A 609 -19.94 4.10 1.36
N GLN A 610 -19.89 2.86 1.81
CA GLN A 610 -20.38 2.48 3.14
C GLN A 610 -19.54 3.11 4.26
N GLU A 611 -18.22 3.15 4.10
CA GLU A 611 -17.29 3.64 5.12
C GLU A 611 -17.43 5.14 5.37
N LEU A 612 -17.67 5.93 4.34
CA LEU A 612 -17.96 7.38 4.48
C LEU A 612 -19.31 7.62 5.14
N PHE A 613 -20.33 6.81 4.81
CA PHE A 613 -21.64 6.91 5.43
C PHE A 613 -21.60 6.56 6.92
N ASP A 614 -20.90 5.50 7.28
CA ASP A 614 -20.78 5.06 8.67
C ASP A 614 -20.11 6.09 9.59
N ARG A 615 -19.24 6.92 9.02
CA ARG A 615 -18.56 8.02 9.73
C ARG A 615 -19.46 9.27 9.89
N GLN A 616 -20.62 9.32 9.23
CA GLN A 616 -21.52 10.46 9.38
C GLN A 616 -22.15 10.51 10.77
N PRO A 617 -22.57 11.71 11.25
CA PRO A 617 -23.34 11.84 12.47
C PRO A 617 -24.61 10.97 12.43
N GLU A 618 -25.03 10.46 13.57
CA GLU A 618 -26.21 9.61 13.69
C GLU A 618 -27.46 10.30 13.13
N SER A 619 -27.61 11.60 13.35
CA SER A 619 -28.72 12.40 12.82
C SER A 619 -28.80 12.31 11.28
N TYR A 620 -27.65 12.44 10.58
CA TYR A 620 -27.62 12.32 9.13
C TYR A 620 -27.93 10.89 8.67
N ARG A 621 -27.37 9.89 9.35
CA ARG A 621 -27.64 8.49 9.03
C ARG A 621 -29.11 8.15 9.19
N ASN A 622 -29.74 8.65 10.26
CA ASN A 622 -31.16 8.47 10.52
C ASN A 622 -32.06 9.25 9.56
N ASP A 623 -31.60 10.37 9.03
CA ASP A 623 -32.33 11.09 7.98
C ASP A 623 -32.33 10.33 6.65
N VAL A 624 -31.17 9.79 6.24
CA VAL A 624 -31.03 8.97 5.02
C VAL A 624 -31.76 7.62 5.16
N LEU A 625 -31.58 6.94 6.28
CA LEU A 625 -32.17 5.62 6.61
C LEU A 625 -32.96 5.70 7.93
N PRO A 626 -34.16 6.30 7.92
CA PRO A 626 -34.98 6.46 9.12
C PRO A 626 -35.19 5.11 9.83
N PRO A 627 -34.90 4.99 11.15
CA PRO A 627 -34.93 3.72 11.88
C PRO A 627 -36.32 3.12 11.99
N ASP A 628 -37.34 3.92 11.87
CA ASP A 628 -38.75 3.54 11.92
C ASP A 628 -39.34 3.11 10.55
N VAL A 629 -38.52 3.09 9.49
CA VAL A 629 -38.83 2.51 8.18
C VAL A 629 -38.15 1.16 8.07
N SER A 630 -38.89 0.09 8.36
CA SER A 630 -38.38 -1.29 8.35
C SER A 630 -38.32 -1.91 6.94
N GLY A 631 -39.17 -1.45 6.00
CA GLY A 631 -39.15 -1.92 4.62
C GLY A 631 -37.93 -1.39 3.88
N ARG A 632 -36.85 -2.20 3.78
CA ARG A 632 -35.62 -1.81 3.09
C ARG A 632 -35.15 -2.91 2.14
N ILE A 633 -34.75 -2.53 0.94
CA ILE A 633 -34.15 -3.44 -0.05
C ILE A 633 -32.79 -2.87 -0.46
N ALA A 634 -31.72 -3.63 -0.27
CA ALA A 634 -30.41 -3.33 -0.85
C ALA A 634 -30.21 -4.12 -2.14
N VAL A 635 -29.59 -3.50 -3.14
CA VAL A 635 -29.36 -4.09 -4.47
C VAL A 635 -27.91 -3.86 -4.87
N GLU A 636 -27.12 -4.92 -4.96
CA GLU A 636 -25.75 -4.87 -5.45
C GLU A 636 -25.35 -6.20 -6.09
N ALA A 637 -24.81 -6.16 -7.31
CA ALA A 637 -24.35 -7.32 -8.07
C ALA A 637 -23.01 -7.85 -7.49
N ALA A 638 -23.07 -8.27 -6.22
CA ALA A 638 -21.97 -8.81 -5.44
C ALA A 638 -22.52 -9.64 -4.27
N TRP A 639 -21.64 -10.24 -3.47
CA TRP A 639 -22.04 -11.02 -2.29
C TRP A 639 -22.82 -10.17 -1.28
N PRO A 640 -24.02 -10.65 -0.82
CA PRO A 640 -24.99 -9.81 -0.11
C PRO A 640 -24.63 -9.48 1.34
N GLY A 641 -23.69 -10.19 1.98
CA GLY A 641 -23.46 -10.17 3.42
C GLY A 641 -23.20 -8.79 4.04
N GLY A 642 -22.55 -7.88 3.30
CA GLY A 642 -22.24 -6.54 3.78
C GLY A 642 -23.43 -5.59 3.91
N TRP A 643 -24.57 -5.93 3.26
CA TRP A 643 -25.74 -5.08 3.24
C TRP A 643 -26.70 -5.30 4.38
N HIS A 644 -26.62 -6.42 5.10
CA HIS A 644 -27.52 -6.74 6.21
C HIS A 644 -27.56 -5.68 7.30
N LYS A 645 -26.43 -5.02 7.53
CA LYS A 645 -26.30 -3.88 8.45
C LYS A 645 -27.25 -2.72 8.15
N TYR A 646 -27.57 -2.48 6.87
CA TYR A 646 -28.38 -1.34 6.44
C TYR A 646 -29.85 -1.69 6.20
N VAL A 647 -30.14 -2.96 5.90
CA VAL A 647 -31.52 -3.41 5.69
C VAL A 647 -32.18 -3.94 6.97
N GLY A 648 -31.38 -4.30 7.97
CA GLY A 648 -31.84 -4.89 9.23
C GLY A 648 -31.94 -6.40 9.16
N MET A 649 -31.32 -7.10 10.11
CA MET A 649 -31.54 -8.50 10.43
C MET A 649 -32.07 -8.58 11.85
N ARG A 650 -33.06 -9.42 12.12
CA ARG A 650 -33.38 -9.86 13.49
C ARG A 650 -32.54 -11.08 13.84
N ASP A 651 -31.95 -11.03 15.04
CA ASP A 651 -31.03 -12.03 15.57
C ASP A 651 -31.69 -13.34 16.04
N HIS A 652 -32.96 -13.61 15.70
CA HIS A 652 -33.70 -14.72 16.26
C HIS A 652 -34.47 -15.50 15.22
N GLY A 653 -33.96 -16.65 14.85
CA GLY A 653 -34.69 -17.69 14.12
C GLY A 653 -34.35 -17.83 12.64
N PRO A 654 -34.95 -18.82 11.94
CA PRO A 654 -34.75 -19.01 10.52
C PRO A 654 -35.14 -17.72 9.77
N LEU A 655 -34.29 -17.29 8.85
CA LEU A 655 -34.29 -16.04 8.06
C LEU A 655 -35.68 -15.38 7.93
N ASP A 656 -36.01 -14.50 8.89
CA ASP A 656 -37.22 -13.67 8.83
C ASP A 656 -36.93 -12.44 7.99
N TYR A 657 -37.27 -12.49 6.71
CA TYR A 657 -37.15 -11.38 5.77
C TYR A 657 -38.18 -10.27 5.99
N SER A 658 -38.94 -10.30 7.08
CA SER A 658 -40.04 -9.34 7.34
C SER A 658 -39.59 -7.90 7.52
N HIS A 659 -38.28 -7.63 7.63
CA HIS A 659 -37.73 -6.30 7.94
C HIS A 659 -36.79 -5.74 6.90
N GLY A 660 -36.22 -6.56 6.00
CA GLY A 660 -35.35 -6.12 4.93
C GLY A 660 -34.86 -7.23 4.04
N LEU A 661 -34.48 -6.90 2.82
CA LEU A 661 -34.07 -7.84 1.80
C LEU A 661 -32.80 -7.35 1.09
N VAL A 662 -31.91 -8.26 0.71
CA VAL A 662 -30.79 -8.00 -0.18
C VAL A 662 -30.96 -8.75 -1.49
N ILE A 663 -30.89 -8.05 -2.62
CA ILE A 663 -30.75 -8.61 -3.95
C ILE A 663 -29.26 -8.59 -4.27
N GLY A 664 -28.60 -9.72 -4.15
CA GLY A 664 -27.18 -9.93 -4.35
C GLY A 664 -26.91 -11.23 -5.09
N ILE A 665 -25.65 -11.65 -5.15
CA ILE A 665 -25.19 -12.88 -5.81
C ILE A 665 -24.43 -13.72 -4.76
N ASP A 666 -24.87 -14.96 -4.54
CA ASP A 666 -24.24 -15.91 -3.61
C ASP A 666 -23.62 -17.11 -4.33
N HIS A 667 -23.47 -17.04 -5.64
CA HIS A 667 -22.86 -18.03 -6.52
C HIS A 667 -21.93 -17.35 -7.53
N PHE A 668 -21.10 -18.13 -8.23
CA PHE A 668 -20.29 -17.61 -9.31
C PHE A 668 -21.13 -17.14 -10.50
N GLY A 669 -20.59 -16.23 -11.30
CA GLY A 669 -21.22 -15.67 -12.49
C GLY A 669 -21.32 -16.67 -13.65
N ALA A 670 -21.63 -16.14 -14.84
CA ALA A 670 -21.77 -16.92 -16.06
C ALA A 670 -21.18 -16.18 -17.27
N SER A 671 -20.64 -16.93 -18.23
CA SER A 671 -20.18 -16.38 -19.51
C SER A 671 -21.38 -16.14 -20.42
N ALA A 672 -21.88 -14.90 -20.43
CA ALA A 672 -22.98 -14.44 -21.25
C ALA A 672 -22.91 -12.91 -21.40
N PRO A 673 -23.65 -12.29 -22.35
CA PRO A 673 -23.75 -10.83 -22.41
C PRO A 673 -24.14 -10.23 -21.06
N GLY A 674 -23.51 -9.11 -20.67
CA GLY A 674 -23.70 -8.54 -19.34
C GLY A 674 -25.15 -8.26 -18.98
N GLU A 675 -25.95 -7.75 -19.92
CA GLU A 675 -27.40 -7.55 -19.70
C GLU A 675 -28.15 -8.87 -19.44
N THR A 676 -27.72 -9.96 -20.06
CA THR A 676 -28.28 -11.29 -19.80
C THR A 676 -27.96 -11.73 -18.38
N ASN A 677 -26.69 -11.61 -17.95
CA ASN A 677 -26.31 -11.95 -16.59
C ASN A 677 -27.10 -11.14 -15.57
N MET A 678 -27.21 -9.82 -15.77
CA MET A 678 -27.97 -8.94 -14.86
C MET A 678 -29.45 -9.34 -14.79
N ARG A 679 -30.06 -9.70 -15.92
CA ARG A 679 -31.46 -10.16 -15.97
C ARG A 679 -31.64 -11.50 -15.28
N GLU A 680 -30.83 -12.50 -15.64
CA GLU A 680 -30.97 -13.87 -15.09
C GLU A 680 -30.68 -13.92 -13.58
N PHE A 681 -29.78 -13.05 -13.08
CA PHE A 681 -29.50 -12.95 -11.65
C PHE A 681 -30.43 -11.97 -10.91
N GLY A 682 -31.47 -11.46 -11.61
CA GLY A 682 -32.56 -10.72 -10.98
C GLY A 682 -32.33 -9.23 -10.74
N PHE A 683 -31.35 -8.63 -11.36
CA PHE A 683 -31.07 -7.18 -11.25
C PHE A 683 -31.91 -6.38 -12.25
N THR A 684 -33.25 -6.64 -12.26
CA THR A 684 -34.21 -5.93 -13.12
C THR A 684 -35.16 -5.07 -12.31
N ALA A 685 -35.68 -4.02 -12.95
CA ALA A 685 -36.65 -3.12 -12.30
C ALA A 685 -37.92 -3.87 -11.86
N GLU A 686 -38.37 -4.82 -12.68
CA GLU A 686 -39.56 -5.63 -12.44
C GLU A 686 -39.41 -6.51 -11.19
N ASN A 687 -38.24 -7.20 -11.06
CA ASN A 687 -37.95 -8.02 -9.89
C ASN A 687 -37.84 -7.18 -8.62
N ILE A 688 -37.11 -6.03 -8.69
CA ILE A 688 -36.96 -5.11 -7.56
C ILE A 688 -38.31 -4.58 -7.10
N ALA A 689 -39.17 -4.09 -8.03
CA ALA A 689 -40.53 -3.64 -7.72
C ALA A 689 -41.40 -4.74 -7.18
N GLY A 690 -41.32 -5.99 -7.74
CA GLY A 690 -42.01 -7.15 -7.28
C GLY A 690 -41.68 -7.51 -5.83
N LYS A 691 -40.39 -7.54 -5.49
CA LYS A 691 -39.93 -7.80 -4.12
C LYS A 691 -40.33 -6.66 -3.16
N ALA A 692 -40.36 -5.41 -3.63
CA ALA A 692 -40.87 -4.29 -2.83
C ALA A 692 -42.34 -4.42 -2.49
N ARG A 693 -43.18 -4.79 -3.47
CA ARG A 693 -44.62 -5.05 -3.23
C ARG A 693 -44.82 -6.20 -2.24
N ALA A 694 -44.07 -7.30 -2.42
CA ALA A 694 -44.15 -8.46 -1.52
C ALA A 694 -43.78 -8.04 -0.07
N LEU A 695 -42.73 -7.29 0.11
CA LEU A 695 -42.31 -6.80 1.44
C LEU A 695 -43.33 -5.86 2.08
N LEU A 696 -44.08 -5.08 1.28
CA LEU A 696 -45.15 -4.22 1.75
C LEU A 696 -46.49 -4.97 1.95
N GLY A 697 -46.58 -6.29 1.70
CA GLY A 697 -47.80 -7.06 1.77
C GLY A 697 -48.86 -6.67 0.72
N ARG A 698 -48.45 -5.97 -0.35
CA ARG A 698 -49.37 -5.54 -1.42
C ARG A 698 -49.53 -6.64 -2.46
N LYS A 699 -50.81 -7.07 -2.72
CA LYS A 699 -51.11 -8.00 -3.81
C LYS A 699 -50.80 -7.37 -5.16
N ILE A 700 -50.18 -8.17 -6.06
CA ILE A 700 -49.99 -7.76 -7.46
C ILE A 700 -51.38 -7.56 -8.06
N ARG A 701 -51.74 -6.36 -8.48
CA ARG A 701 -52.85 -6.14 -9.41
C ARG A 701 -52.32 -6.58 -10.79
N VAL A 702 -52.72 -7.78 -11.25
CA VAL A 702 -52.53 -8.28 -12.61
C VAL A 702 -53.35 -7.47 -13.57
#